data_793cf8829a0d4cfeea0ca44e4d9835ad
#
_entry.id   793cf8829a0d4cfeea0ca44e4d9835ad
#
_cell.length_a   1.000
_cell.length_b   1.000
_cell.length_c   1.000
_cell.angle_alpha   90.00
_cell.angle_beta   90.00
_cell.angle_gamma   90.00
#
_symmetry.space_group_name_H-M   'P 1'
#
loop_
_entity.id
_entity.type
_entity.pdbx_description
1 polymer ?
#
loop_
_entity_poly.entity_id
_entity_poly.type
_entity_poly.pdbx_seq_one_letter_code
_entity_poly.pdbx_strand_id
1 'polypeptide(L)'
;MANDIAGARTKAQDAIGVEVFANLFKAVVDEMAWVVLRSSHTTFVKETQDFGVALVTPEGEMFAYPYGSGATVLMGVAMDSVTQGIAWEEGDVVITNDPYATRGMVMHLNDIYAFRPVFVDGELLCLAWTFIHCTDVGGYAPGSIDMQNSEVFQEGLRMRPVKLFKRGVLNEEVWNLFADNCRIPSLNWGDMTACVAALTKAETRMQRLAERYGRGEVRRAMYATLDRTEALTRTVLSQLPQGSYTFTEYFEDDYVSDVPVRIVVKLTVRGDGTIELDYTGSDPQVRAALNLPTGNMNHHPFLAMSAVNYVVTKSEAIHINAGILRCIDLVLPEASVVNASFPAACGMRFTTAMRVHDLVLGALTKAIPGKVPVAGSGVLVVTYISTSELGGAGRVVVANPVSGGSGASGERDGISGAEMSVAFLRNVPVEVLEAEAPVVVRRFSLAPDSEGPGKYRGGFGVAYELEIKHPSAVVVMRGKDRQRFCAWGAGGGLASTTSGNIGTRRNSEPHDIGKRTVYRAELGEVIRLWGGGGGGFGEPFERDPEMVAADVAAGLVSPERAREIYGVAVANGAVDAKATAALRGPQRDLGGDSLGGFDFGLARTEWERVHGLAAERIAAWLPGLPVAVRRYAQADVYRRLHETGPGPYKADAVAVALTEVGAALGAQTSAVVQHAAQ
;
A
#
# COMPACT_ATOMS: atom_id res chain seq x y z
N MET A 1 22.27 -1.56 -47.38
CA MET A 1 20.93 -0.97 -47.67
C MET A 1 19.81 -1.99 -47.84
N ALA A 2 19.85 -2.94 -48.82
CA ALA A 2 18.74 -3.91 -48.98
C ALA A 2 18.60 -4.88 -47.78
N ASN A 3 19.70 -5.39 -47.22
CA ASN A 3 19.71 -6.23 -46.01
C ASN A 3 19.29 -5.46 -44.76
N ASP A 4 19.60 -4.16 -44.66
CA ASP A 4 19.17 -3.33 -43.52
C ASP A 4 17.68 -3.03 -43.56
N ILE A 5 17.10 -2.86 -44.76
CA ILE A 5 15.66 -2.64 -44.95
C ILE A 5 14.87 -3.93 -44.71
N ALA A 6 15.39 -5.09 -45.10
CA ALA A 6 14.78 -6.38 -44.83
C ALA A 6 14.81 -6.68 -43.30
N GLY A 7 15.95 -6.47 -42.65
CA GLY A 7 16.08 -6.63 -41.20
C GLY A 7 15.19 -5.67 -40.39
N ALA A 8 15.04 -4.41 -40.82
CA ALA A 8 14.14 -3.44 -40.22
C ALA A 8 12.64 -3.82 -40.39
N ARG A 9 12.27 -4.35 -41.59
CA ARG A 9 10.91 -4.85 -41.85
C ARG A 9 10.57 -6.06 -40.99
N THR A 10 11.49 -7.01 -40.81
CA THR A 10 11.29 -8.19 -39.94
C THR A 10 11.12 -7.79 -38.47
N LYS A 11 11.99 -6.88 -37.97
CA LYS A 11 11.84 -6.35 -36.60
C LYS A 11 10.53 -5.60 -36.39
N ALA A 12 10.06 -4.83 -37.36
CA ALA A 12 8.78 -4.12 -37.28
C ALA A 12 7.59 -5.09 -37.33
N GLN A 13 7.65 -6.16 -38.12
CA GLN A 13 6.62 -7.20 -38.14
C GLN A 13 6.58 -8.00 -36.83
N ASP A 14 7.74 -8.33 -36.26
CA ASP A 14 7.84 -8.97 -34.94
C ASP A 14 7.27 -8.07 -33.84
N ALA A 15 7.55 -6.77 -33.87
CA ALA A 15 7.01 -5.82 -32.88
C ALA A 15 5.48 -5.70 -32.97
N ILE A 16 4.90 -5.69 -34.17
CA ILE A 16 3.43 -5.71 -34.36
C ILE A 16 2.83 -7.01 -33.82
N GLY A 17 3.48 -8.14 -34.10
CA GLY A 17 3.06 -9.45 -33.60
C GLY A 17 3.02 -9.51 -32.09
N VAL A 18 4.05 -9.00 -31.40
CA VAL A 18 4.11 -8.93 -29.93
C VAL A 18 3.00 -8.06 -29.38
N GLU A 19 2.72 -6.89 -29.98
CA GLU A 19 1.63 -6.00 -29.54
C GLU A 19 0.25 -6.65 -29.68
N VAL A 20 0.01 -7.39 -30.78
CA VAL A 20 -1.24 -8.12 -30.99
C VAL A 20 -1.43 -9.16 -29.88
N PHE A 21 -0.39 -9.96 -29.57
CA PHE A 21 -0.47 -10.96 -28.52
C PHE A 21 -0.63 -10.33 -27.13
N ALA A 22 0.07 -9.26 -26.81
CA ALA A 22 -0.09 -8.54 -25.55
C ALA A 22 -1.54 -8.10 -25.34
N ASN A 23 -2.20 -7.58 -26.39
CA ASN A 23 -3.62 -7.21 -26.34
C ASN A 23 -4.55 -8.44 -26.25
N LEU A 24 -4.22 -9.56 -26.89
CA LEU A 24 -4.97 -10.81 -26.75
C LEU A 24 -4.87 -11.35 -25.32
N PHE A 25 -3.69 -11.37 -24.72
CA PHE A 25 -3.49 -11.77 -23.32
C PHE A 25 -4.22 -10.82 -22.35
N LYS A 26 -4.15 -9.50 -22.62
CA LYS A 26 -4.91 -8.51 -21.86
C LYS A 26 -6.41 -8.79 -21.91
N ALA A 27 -6.96 -9.11 -23.06
CA ALA A 27 -8.39 -9.44 -23.20
C ALA A 27 -8.77 -10.68 -22.37
N VAL A 28 -7.88 -11.68 -22.22
CA VAL A 28 -8.12 -12.84 -21.37
C VAL A 28 -8.22 -12.42 -19.90
N VAL A 29 -7.26 -11.63 -19.40
CA VAL A 29 -7.27 -11.20 -18.00
C VAL A 29 -8.40 -10.21 -17.71
N ASP A 30 -8.79 -9.37 -18.66
CA ASP A 30 -9.97 -8.51 -18.52
C ASP A 30 -11.26 -9.35 -18.39
N GLU A 31 -11.42 -10.43 -19.17
CA GLU A 31 -12.53 -11.38 -19.00
C GLU A 31 -12.50 -12.08 -17.63
N MET A 32 -11.31 -12.50 -17.15
CA MET A 32 -11.16 -13.07 -15.80
C MET A 32 -11.68 -12.09 -14.73
N ALA A 33 -11.23 -10.84 -14.80
CA ALA A 33 -11.62 -9.78 -13.85
C ALA A 33 -13.13 -9.57 -13.84
N TRP A 34 -13.78 -9.53 -15.01
CA TRP A 34 -15.23 -9.43 -15.11
C TRP A 34 -15.97 -10.64 -14.53
N VAL A 35 -15.41 -11.86 -14.66
CA VAL A 35 -16.01 -13.06 -14.04
C VAL A 35 -15.96 -12.93 -12.52
N VAL A 36 -14.79 -12.59 -11.93
CA VAL A 36 -14.68 -12.38 -10.48
C VAL A 36 -15.70 -11.33 -10.02
N LEU A 37 -15.69 -10.15 -10.62
CA LEU A 37 -16.53 -9.02 -10.21
C LEU A 37 -18.03 -9.36 -10.23
N ARG A 38 -18.50 -10.08 -11.24
CA ARG A 38 -19.92 -10.39 -11.41
C ARG A 38 -20.41 -11.59 -10.59
N SER A 39 -19.49 -12.48 -10.20
CA SER A 39 -19.83 -13.72 -9.50
C SER A 39 -19.51 -13.69 -8.02
N SER A 40 -18.77 -12.69 -7.52
CA SER A 40 -18.43 -12.56 -6.11
C SER A 40 -19.62 -12.21 -5.23
N HIS A 41 -19.53 -12.59 -3.96
CA HIS A 41 -20.60 -12.52 -2.98
C HIS A 41 -20.36 -11.47 -1.91
N THR A 42 -19.10 -11.31 -1.43
CA THR A 42 -18.80 -10.32 -0.38
C THR A 42 -18.74 -8.91 -0.91
N THR A 43 -19.14 -7.94 -0.11
CA THR A 43 -19.00 -6.50 -0.43
C THR A 43 -17.53 -6.12 -0.68
N PHE A 44 -16.57 -6.81 -0.03
CA PHE A 44 -15.15 -6.52 -0.19
C PHE A 44 -14.67 -6.83 -1.61
N VAL A 45 -15.00 -7.98 -2.17
CA VAL A 45 -14.58 -8.35 -3.53
C VAL A 45 -15.47 -7.67 -4.58
N LYS A 46 -16.78 -7.69 -4.38
CA LYS A 46 -17.76 -7.21 -5.37
C LYS A 46 -17.81 -5.69 -5.48
N GLU A 47 -17.89 -4.99 -4.36
CA GLU A 47 -18.09 -3.53 -4.35
C GLU A 47 -16.76 -2.78 -4.28
N THR A 48 -15.85 -3.15 -3.34
CA THR A 48 -14.56 -2.46 -3.23
C THR A 48 -13.52 -2.93 -4.24
N GLN A 49 -13.75 -4.07 -4.91
CA GLN A 49 -12.91 -4.66 -5.96
C GLN A 49 -11.50 -5.05 -5.48
N ASP A 50 -11.38 -5.54 -4.25
CA ASP A 50 -10.11 -6.05 -3.73
C ASP A 50 -9.85 -7.49 -4.20
N PHE A 51 -9.48 -7.62 -5.44
CA PHE A 51 -9.08 -8.85 -6.10
C PHE A 51 -8.05 -8.57 -7.21
N GLY A 52 -7.41 -9.59 -7.69
CA GLY A 52 -6.53 -9.50 -8.85
C GLY A 52 -6.58 -10.78 -9.69
N VAL A 53 -6.22 -10.65 -10.95
CA VAL A 53 -6.12 -11.77 -11.90
C VAL A 53 -4.92 -11.56 -12.80
N ALA A 54 -4.27 -12.65 -13.23
CA ALA A 54 -3.14 -12.58 -14.16
C ALA A 54 -2.96 -13.88 -14.94
N LEU A 55 -2.15 -13.79 -16.00
CA LEU A 55 -1.54 -14.94 -16.65
C LEU A 55 -0.05 -14.96 -16.28
N VAL A 56 0.45 -16.14 -15.93
CA VAL A 56 1.77 -16.35 -15.33
C VAL A 56 2.53 -17.43 -16.12
N THR A 57 3.81 -17.20 -16.38
CA THR A 57 4.67 -18.21 -17.01
C THR A 57 4.89 -19.40 -16.07
N PRO A 58 5.31 -20.58 -16.57
CA PRO A 58 5.68 -21.70 -15.70
C PRO A 58 6.78 -21.35 -14.68
N GLU A 59 7.64 -20.37 -14.98
CA GLU A 59 8.71 -19.88 -14.11
C GLU A 59 8.22 -18.92 -13.03
N GLY A 60 6.97 -18.41 -13.13
CA GLY A 60 6.34 -17.57 -12.11
C GLY A 60 6.35 -16.06 -12.44
N GLU A 61 6.59 -15.66 -13.69
CA GLU A 61 6.51 -14.27 -14.12
C GLU A 61 5.12 -13.93 -14.68
N MET A 62 4.50 -12.87 -14.18
CA MET A 62 3.25 -12.35 -14.74
C MET A 62 3.50 -11.70 -16.10
N PHE A 63 2.95 -12.26 -17.19
CA PHE A 63 3.07 -11.68 -18.52
C PHE A 63 1.84 -10.88 -18.97
N ALA A 64 0.71 -11.01 -18.29
CA ALA A 64 -0.48 -10.19 -18.52
C ALA A 64 -1.22 -9.89 -17.21
N TYR A 65 -1.66 -8.65 -17.06
CA TYR A 65 -2.44 -8.13 -15.95
C TYR A 65 -3.55 -7.20 -16.48
N PRO A 66 -4.76 -7.14 -15.87
CA PRO A 66 -5.82 -6.26 -16.34
C PRO A 66 -5.51 -4.80 -16.05
N TYR A 67 -6.00 -3.90 -16.90
CA TYR A 67 -5.88 -2.46 -16.71
C TYR A 67 -7.23 -1.90 -16.24
N GLY A 68 -7.28 -1.33 -15.05
CA GLY A 68 -8.45 -0.60 -14.55
C GLY A 68 -9.51 -1.44 -13.80
N SER A 69 -9.22 -2.69 -13.46
CA SER A 69 -10.06 -3.49 -12.57
C SER A 69 -9.23 -4.30 -11.59
N GLY A 70 -9.64 -4.32 -10.33
CA GLY A 70 -8.94 -5.00 -9.25
C GLY A 70 -7.67 -4.28 -8.77
N ALA A 71 -6.95 -4.93 -7.86
CA ALA A 71 -5.76 -4.39 -7.21
C ALA A 71 -4.53 -4.44 -8.13
N THR A 72 -4.02 -3.30 -8.55
CA THR A 72 -2.83 -3.18 -9.41
C THR A 72 -1.50 -3.27 -8.66
N VAL A 73 -1.53 -3.17 -7.34
CA VAL A 73 -0.33 -3.13 -6.48
C VAL A 73 0.49 -4.42 -6.44
N LEU A 74 -0.09 -5.55 -6.87
CA LEU A 74 0.56 -6.87 -6.91
C LEU A 74 1.15 -7.20 -8.28
N MET A 75 1.07 -6.29 -9.25
CA MET A 75 1.59 -6.54 -10.59
C MET A 75 3.08 -6.93 -10.55
N GLY A 76 3.39 -8.03 -11.20
CA GLY A 76 4.76 -8.49 -11.35
C GLY A 76 5.38 -9.18 -10.13
N VAL A 77 4.61 -9.45 -9.06
CA VAL A 77 5.14 -10.26 -7.94
C VAL A 77 5.58 -11.64 -8.46
N ALA A 78 6.79 -12.07 -8.07
CA ALA A 78 7.31 -13.37 -8.49
C ALA A 78 6.54 -14.52 -7.83
N MET A 79 6.16 -15.52 -8.61
CA MET A 79 5.30 -16.64 -8.18
C MET A 79 6.00 -18.01 -8.22
N ASP A 80 7.31 -18.02 -8.43
CA ASP A 80 8.14 -19.23 -8.53
C ASP A 80 7.99 -20.16 -7.32
N SER A 81 7.76 -19.59 -6.12
CA SER A 81 7.53 -20.37 -4.89
C SER A 81 6.32 -21.31 -4.95
N VAL A 82 5.35 -21.04 -5.82
CA VAL A 82 4.19 -21.92 -6.06
C VAL A 82 4.30 -22.61 -7.40
N THR A 83 4.59 -21.88 -8.48
CA THR A 83 4.57 -22.42 -9.84
C THR A 83 5.56 -23.58 -10.02
N GLN A 84 6.73 -23.51 -9.39
CA GLN A 84 7.78 -24.53 -9.47
C GLN A 84 7.73 -25.57 -8.34
N GLY A 85 6.98 -25.29 -7.26
CA GLY A 85 6.90 -26.17 -6.08
C GLY A 85 5.80 -27.23 -6.15
N ILE A 86 4.97 -27.23 -7.19
CA ILE A 86 3.78 -28.10 -7.33
C ILE A 86 3.92 -29.04 -8.53
N ALA A 87 3.62 -30.31 -8.33
CA ALA A 87 3.38 -31.24 -9.42
C ALA A 87 1.97 -31.00 -10.00
N TRP A 88 1.91 -30.25 -11.09
CA TRP A 88 0.66 -29.84 -11.72
C TRP A 88 0.04 -30.96 -12.54
N GLU A 89 -1.28 -31.10 -12.40
CA GLU A 89 -2.12 -31.97 -13.23
C GLU A 89 -3.29 -31.16 -13.81
N GLU A 90 -3.83 -31.57 -14.95
CA GLU A 90 -4.98 -30.92 -15.57
C GLU A 90 -6.19 -30.92 -14.61
N GLY A 91 -6.83 -29.76 -14.47
CA GLY A 91 -7.96 -29.59 -13.57
C GLY A 91 -7.59 -29.28 -12.12
N ASP A 92 -6.32 -29.20 -11.76
CA ASP A 92 -5.90 -28.75 -10.42
C ASP A 92 -6.25 -27.28 -10.17
N VAL A 93 -6.60 -26.98 -8.92
CA VAL A 93 -6.59 -25.60 -8.39
C VAL A 93 -5.85 -25.61 -7.07
N VAL A 94 -4.76 -24.86 -7.00
CA VAL A 94 -3.94 -24.70 -5.79
C VAL A 94 -4.30 -23.36 -5.14
N ILE A 95 -4.50 -23.37 -3.82
CA ILE A 95 -4.69 -22.16 -3.03
C ILE A 95 -3.57 -21.99 -2.00
N THR A 96 -3.31 -20.75 -1.60
CA THR A 96 -2.39 -20.39 -0.50
C THR A 96 -2.67 -19.00 0.00
N ASN A 97 -2.37 -18.77 1.28
CA ASN A 97 -2.38 -17.44 1.89
C ASN A 97 -1.21 -17.23 2.87
N ASP A 98 -0.19 -18.09 2.84
CA ASP A 98 0.93 -18.03 3.79
C ASP A 98 2.05 -17.11 3.28
N PRO A 99 2.27 -15.92 3.89
CA PRO A 99 3.29 -14.96 3.45
C PRO A 99 4.70 -15.53 3.52
N TYR A 100 4.99 -16.30 4.54
CA TYR A 100 6.33 -16.81 4.79
C TYR A 100 6.65 -18.07 4.00
N ALA A 101 5.68 -18.98 3.85
CA ALA A 101 5.87 -20.18 3.02
C ALA A 101 5.99 -19.83 1.52
N THR A 102 5.37 -18.72 1.10
CA THR A 102 5.44 -18.22 -0.29
C THR A 102 6.54 -17.19 -0.52
N ARG A 103 7.41 -16.99 0.46
CA ARG A 103 8.54 -16.05 0.37
C ARG A 103 8.14 -14.63 -0.05
N GLY A 104 7.02 -14.13 0.52
CA GLY A 104 6.54 -12.76 0.26
C GLY A 104 5.66 -12.60 -0.97
N MET A 105 5.36 -13.65 -1.74
CA MET A 105 4.39 -13.59 -2.83
C MET A 105 3.01 -13.20 -2.30
N VAL A 106 2.52 -13.89 -1.28
CA VAL A 106 1.38 -13.45 -0.48
C VAL A 106 1.90 -12.49 0.60
N MET A 107 1.15 -11.45 0.91
CA MET A 107 1.61 -10.40 1.82
C MET A 107 0.87 -10.37 3.16
N HIS A 108 -0.29 -11.00 3.29
CA HIS A 108 -1.03 -11.25 4.53
C HIS A 108 -2.09 -12.34 4.36
N LEU A 109 -2.61 -12.86 5.46
CA LEU A 109 -3.45 -14.06 5.43
C LEU A 109 -4.81 -13.87 4.75
N ASN A 110 -5.35 -12.65 4.71
CA ASN A 110 -6.63 -12.39 4.06
C ASN A 110 -6.56 -12.55 2.52
N ASP A 111 -5.39 -12.38 1.91
CA ASP A 111 -5.25 -12.56 0.47
C ASP A 111 -5.12 -14.05 0.14
N ILE A 112 -6.21 -14.65 -0.34
CA ILE A 112 -6.18 -16.05 -0.81
C ILE A 112 -5.86 -16.04 -2.29
N TYR A 113 -4.67 -16.56 -2.61
CA TYR A 113 -4.20 -16.74 -3.98
C TYR A 113 -4.64 -18.11 -4.49
N ALA A 114 -5.11 -18.16 -5.73
CA ALA A 114 -5.50 -19.38 -6.41
C ALA A 114 -4.81 -19.48 -7.78
N PHE A 115 -4.36 -20.68 -8.12
CA PHE A 115 -3.64 -20.99 -9.36
C PHE A 115 -4.30 -22.16 -10.07
N ARG A 116 -4.36 -22.10 -11.41
CA ARG A 116 -4.79 -23.19 -12.26
C ARG A 116 -3.82 -23.37 -13.43
N PRO A 117 -3.31 -24.59 -13.67
CA PRO A 117 -2.46 -24.85 -14.82
C PRO A 117 -3.27 -24.87 -16.12
N VAL A 118 -2.68 -24.37 -17.18
CA VAL A 118 -3.20 -24.43 -18.55
C VAL A 118 -2.35 -25.41 -19.34
N PHE A 119 -2.89 -26.58 -19.62
CA PHE A 119 -2.25 -27.58 -20.46
C PHE A 119 -2.72 -27.47 -21.91
N VAL A 120 -1.80 -27.67 -22.85
CA VAL A 120 -2.06 -27.79 -24.29
C VAL A 120 -1.21 -28.96 -24.82
N ASP A 121 -1.84 -29.90 -25.46
CA ASP A 121 -1.20 -31.14 -25.99
C ASP A 121 -0.42 -31.92 -24.89
N GLY A 122 -0.92 -31.91 -23.65
CA GLY A 122 -0.31 -32.58 -22.51
C GLY A 122 0.90 -31.85 -21.89
N GLU A 123 1.27 -30.70 -22.38
CA GLU A 123 2.34 -29.85 -21.81
C GLU A 123 1.82 -28.59 -21.15
N LEU A 124 2.41 -28.20 -20.03
CA LEU A 124 2.08 -26.96 -19.32
C LEU A 124 2.50 -25.75 -20.17
N LEU A 125 1.52 -24.96 -20.61
CA LEU A 125 1.75 -23.72 -21.36
C LEU A 125 2.00 -22.56 -20.42
N CYS A 126 1.10 -22.33 -19.47
CA CYS A 126 1.14 -21.23 -18.50
C CYS A 126 0.26 -21.58 -17.29
N LEU A 127 0.19 -20.65 -16.33
CA LEU A 127 -0.78 -20.73 -15.24
C LEU A 127 -1.71 -19.52 -15.31
N ALA A 128 -2.97 -19.72 -14.96
CA ALA A 128 -3.89 -18.66 -14.60
C ALA A 128 -3.80 -18.43 -13.09
N TRP A 129 -3.81 -17.17 -12.67
CA TRP A 129 -3.76 -16.76 -11.27
C TRP A 129 -4.87 -15.79 -10.94
N THR A 130 -5.38 -15.88 -9.73
CA THR A 130 -6.27 -14.89 -9.12
C THR A 130 -6.02 -14.80 -7.63
N PHE A 131 -6.32 -13.66 -7.04
CA PHE A 131 -6.50 -13.55 -5.59
C PHE A 131 -7.78 -12.80 -5.27
N ILE A 132 -8.28 -13.03 -4.08
CA ILE A 132 -9.31 -12.23 -3.43
C ILE A 132 -8.83 -11.84 -2.03
N HIS A 133 -9.14 -10.62 -1.60
CA HIS A 133 -9.10 -10.29 -0.19
C HIS A 133 -10.30 -10.95 0.50
N CYS A 134 -10.06 -12.09 1.13
CA CYS A 134 -11.07 -12.81 1.89
C CYS A 134 -11.49 -11.99 3.11
N THR A 135 -12.78 -11.74 3.25
CA THR A 135 -13.29 -10.85 4.31
C THR A 135 -12.94 -11.34 5.71
N ASP A 136 -12.88 -12.65 5.95
CA ASP A 136 -12.50 -13.24 7.23
C ASP A 136 -11.86 -14.62 7.03
N VAL A 137 -10.69 -14.81 7.60
CA VAL A 137 -9.94 -16.09 7.63
C VAL A 137 -9.69 -16.56 9.07
N GLY A 138 -10.50 -16.09 10.02
CA GLY A 138 -10.37 -16.38 11.44
C GLY A 138 -9.52 -15.37 12.18
N GLY A 139 -8.74 -15.82 13.16
CA GLY A 139 -7.89 -14.97 13.97
C GLY A 139 -8.61 -14.21 15.08
N TYR A 140 -7.90 -13.29 15.73
CA TYR A 140 -8.36 -12.61 16.94
C TYR A 140 -9.52 -11.65 16.68
N ALA A 141 -9.44 -10.83 15.65
CA ALA A 141 -10.43 -9.80 15.33
C ALA A 141 -11.38 -10.25 14.20
N PRO A 142 -12.66 -9.82 14.20
CA PRO A 142 -13.52 -9.92 13.03
C PRO A 142 -12.85 -9.23 11.82
N GLY A 143 -12.85 -9.90 10.66
CA GLY A 143 -12.08 -9.46 9.49
C GLY A 143 -10.59 -9.79 9.58
N SER A 144 -10.17 -10.58 10.58
CA SER A 144 -8.84 -11.19 10.74
C SER A 144 -7.68 -10.24 11.03
N ILE A 145 -7.87 -8.92 10.96
CA ILE A 145 -6.79 -7.94 11.08
C ILE A 145 -6.98 -7.08 12.32
N ASP A 146 -6.00 -7.14 13.22
CA ASP A 146 -5.81 -6.17 14.31
C ASP A 146 -4.40 -5.58 14.20
N MET A 147 -4.29 -4.24 14.25
CA MET A 147 -3.01 -3.54 14.20
C MET A 147 -2.06 -3.94 15.32
N GLN A 148 -2.61 -4.35 16.46
CA GLN A 148 -1.86 -4.73 17.67
C GLN A 148 -1.44 -6.22 17.68
N ASN A 149 -1.74 -7.00 16.65
CA ASN A 149 -1.20 -8.35 16.51
C ASN A 149 0.32 -8.30 16.42
N SER A 150 1.00 -9.11 17.22
CA SER A 150 2.46 -9.19 17.27
C SER A 150 3.02 -10.33 16.44
N GLU A 151 2.20 -11.35 16.16
CA GLU A 151 2.59 -12.56 15.45
C GLU A 151 1.51 -12.97 14.44
N VAL A 152 1.94 -13.53 13.32
CA VAL A 152 1.06 -13.99 12.24
C VAL A 152 0.05 -15.05 12.69
N PHE A 153 0.32 -15.78 13.76
CA PHE A 153 -0.62 -16.77 14.34
C PHE A 153 -1.92 -16.15 14.85
N GLN A 154 -1.92 -14.87 15.22
CA GLN A 154 -3.10 -14.14 15.69
C GLN A 154 -4.00 -13.68 14.53
N GLU A 155 -3.49 -13.72 13.29
CA GLU A 155 -4.14 -13.15 12.11
C GLU A 155 -5.08 -14.12 11.38
N GLY A 156 -5.09 -15.40 11.74
CA GLY A 156 -6.02 -16.39 11.19
C GLY A 156 -5.38 -17.67 10.69
N LEU A 157 -6.16 -18.43 9.89
CA LEU A 157 -5.71 -19.68 9.29
C LEU A 157 -4.65 -19.43 8.23
N ARG A 158 -3.51 -20.06 8.39
CA ARG A 158 -2.37 -20.00 7.48
C ARG A 158 -2.27 -21.27 6.66
N MET A 159 -2.39 -21.16 5.35
CA MET A 159 -2.36 -22.26 4.40
C MET A 159 -1.15 -22.16 3.49
N ARG A 160 -0.24 -23.14 3.58
CA ARG A 160 0.78 -23.35 2.55
C ARG A 160 0.11 -23.72 1.23
N PRO A 161 0.83 -23.64 0.07
CA PRO A 161 0.27 -24.09 -1.20
C PRO A 161 -0.32 -25.48 -1.10
N VAL A 162 -1.63 -25.61 -1.36
CA VAL A 162 -2.39 -26.86 -1.24
C VAL A 162 -3.43 -26.95 -2.35
N LYS A 163 -3.64 -28.15 -2.90
CA LYS A 163 -4.65 -28.37 -3.93
C LYS A 163 -6.06 -28.36 -3.32
N LEU A 164 -6.83 -27.30 -3.59
CA LEU A 164 -8.26 -27.21 -3.29
C LEU A 164 -9.07 -28.09 -4.24
N PHE A 165 -8.67 -28.13 -5.53
CA PHE A 165 -9.19 -29.11 -6.48
C PHE A 165 -8.04 -29.97 -6.98
N LYS A 166 -8.27 -31.31 -7.03
CA LYS A 166 -7.36 -32.30 -7.58
C LYS A 166 -8.00 -32.89 -8.83
N ARG A 167 -7.44 -32.61 -10.01
CA ARG A 167 -7.99 -33.08 -11.29
C ARG A 167 -9.49 -32.79 -11.45
N GLY A 168 -9.91 -31.59 -11.09
CA GLY A 168 -11.29 -31.13 -11.17
C GLY A 168 -12.21 -31.55 -10.02
N VAL A 169 -11.73 -32.35 -9.07
CA VAL A 169 -12.50 -32.81 -7.90
C VAL A 169 -12.16 -31.98 -6.67
N LEU A 170 -13.16 -31.46 -5.98
CA LEU A 170 -12.99 -30.70 -4.73
C LEU A 170 -12.33 -31.57 -3.66
N ASN A 171 -11.31 -31.02 -3.01
CA ASN A 171 -10.72 -31.58 -1.80
C ASN A 171 -11.51 -31.08 -0.58
N GLU A 172 -12.53 -31.81 -0.20
CA GLU A 172 -13.46 -31.45 0.89
C GLU A 172 -12.72 -31.27 2.23
N GLU A 173 -11.64 -32.01 2.48
CA GLU A 173 -10.86 -31.88 3.72
C GLU A 173 -10.23 -30.49 3.85
N VAL A 174 -9.66 -29.98 2.75
CA VAL A 174 -9.06 -28.63 2.72
C VAL A 174 -10.13 -27.56 2.87
N TRP A 175 -11.27 -27.73 2.19
CA TRP A 175 -12.37 -26.78 2.31
C TRP A 175 -12.95 -26.76 3.72
N ASN A 176 -13.23 -27.90 4.32
CA ASN A 176 -13.81 -28.00 5.66
C ASN A 176 -12.86 -27.40 6.71
N LEU A 177 -11.54 -27.66 6.60
CA LEU A 177 -10.55 -27.03 7.47
C LEU A 177 -10.60 -25.51 7.38
N PHE A 178 -10.76 -24.94 6.20
CA PHE A 178 -10.89 -23.49 6.01
C PHE A 178 -12.24 -22.98 6.58
N ALA A 179 -13.34 -23.65 6.23
CA ALA A 179 -14.69 -23.24 6.63
C ALA A 179 -14.88 -23.19 8.15
N ASP A 180 -14.34 -24.19 8.85
CA ASP A 180 -14.46 -24.29 10.33
C ASP A 180 -13.63 -23.20 11.05
N ASN A 181 -12.67 -22.57 10.36
CA ASN A 181 -11.81 -21.54 10.94
C ASN A 181 -12.20 -20.11 10.56
N CYS A 182 -13.21 -19.89 9.71
CA CYS A 182 -13.66 -18.55 9.35
C CYS A 182 -15.09 -18.25 9.83
N ARG A 183 -15.41 -16.95 10.03
CA ARG A 183 -16.70 -16.51 10.59
C ARG A 183 -17.83 -16.50 9.56
N ILE A 184 -17.52 -16.45 8.26
CA ILE A 184 -18.49 -16.31 7.15
C ILE A 184 -18.21 -17.32 6.01
N PRO A 185 -18.16 -18.64 6.29
CA PRO A 185 -17.67 -19.63 5.33
C PRO A 185 -18.47 -19.66 4.01
N SER A 186 -19.79 -19.50 4.05
CA SER A 186 -20.64 -19.55 2.85
C SER A 186 -20.37 -18.39 1.89
N LEU A 187 -20.14 -17.17 2.40
CA LEU A 187 -19.78 -15.99 1.59
C LEU A 187 -18.38 -16.13 0.99
N ASN A 188 -17.42 -16.59 1.81
CA ASN A 188 -16.06 -16.88 1.33
C ASN A 188 -16.04 -17.96 0.25
N TRP A 189 -16.89 -18.99 0.37
CA TRP A 189 -17.05 -20.02 -0.67
C TRP A 189 -17.55 -19.43 -1.98
N GLY A 190 -18.51 -18.50 -1.91
CA GLY A 190 -19.01 -17.78 -3.08
C GLY A 190 -17.90 -17.04 -3.83
N ASP A 191 -17.05 -16.31 -3.11
CA ASP A 191 -15.92 -15.60 -3.71
C ASP A 191 -14.85 -16.57 -4.25
N MET A 192 -14.53 -17.66 -3.53
CA MET A 192 -13.60 -18.68 -4.02
C MET A 192 -14.09 -19.38 -5.29
N THR A 193 -15.38 -19.67 -5.39
CA THR A 193 -15.96 -20.25 -6.61
C THR A 193 -15.96 -19.28 -7.78
N ALA A 194 -16.09 -17.97 -7.53
CA ALA A 194 -15.90 -16.93 -8.54
C ALA A 194 -14.46 -16.92 -9.08
N CYS A 195 -13.46 -17.09 -8.19
CA CYS A 195 -12.06 -17.26 -8.59
C CYS A 195 -11.87 -18.51 -9.48
N VAL A 196 -12.40 -19.66 -9.07
CA VAL A 196 -12.30 -20.91 -9.86
C VAL A 196 -12.93 -20.73 -11.24
N ALA A 197 -14.06 -20.04 -11.34
CA ALA A 197 -14.71 -19.74 -12.62
C ALA A 197 -13.83 -18.83 -13.51
N ALA A 198 -13.18 -17.82 -12.94
CA ALA A 198 -12.26 -16.94 -13.67
C ALA A 198 -11.02 -17.70 -14.17
N LEU A 199 -10.45 -18.57 -13.35
CA LEU A 199 -9.32 -19.44 -13.71
C LEU A 199 -9.69 -20.40 -14.86
N THR A 200 -10.87 -21.02 -14.80
CA THR A 200 -11.40 -21.90 -15.87
C THR A 200 -11.63 -21.14 -17.17
N LYS A 201 -12.07 -19.87 -17.05
CA LYS A 201 -12.23 -18.99 -18.21
C LYS A 201 -10.89 -18.72 -18.89
N ALA A 202 -9.84 -18.42 -18.11
CA ALA A 202 -8.50 -18.23 -18.64
C ALA A 202 -7.96 -19.47 -19.34
N GLU A 203 -8.08 -20.65 -18.72
CA GLU A 203 -7.69 -21.91 -19.31
C GLU A 203 -8.32 -22.10 -20.71
N THR A 204 -9.65 -22.01 -20.80
CA THR A 204 -10.37 -22.14 -22.05
C THR A 204 -9.92 -21.12 -23.11
N ARG A 205 -9.66 -19.89 -22.72
CA ARG A 205 -9.25 -18.82 -23.66
C ARG A 205 -7.82 -19.04 -24.14
N MET A 206 -6.90 -19.43 -23.26
CA MET A 206 -5.50 -19.70 -23.63
C MET A 206 -5.38 -20.93 -24.52
N GLN A 207 -6.17 -21.99 -24.26
CA GLN A 207 -6.24 -23.15 -25.14
C GLN A 207 -6.72 -22.77 -26.55
N ARG A 208 -7.77 -21.96 -26.69
CA ARG A 208 -8.24 -21.45 -27.99
C ARG A 208 -7.19 -20.57 -28.71
N LEU A 209 -6.40 -19.79 -27.97
CA LEU A 209 -5.30 -19.06 -28.59
C LEU A 209 -4.24 -20.01 -29.12
N ALA A 210 -3.90 -21.06 -28.37
CA ALA A 210 -2.94 -22.09 -28.80
C ALA A 210 -3.47 -22.91 -30.01
N GLU A 211 -4.74 -23.24 -30.05
CA GLU A 211 -5.40 -23.88 -31.21
C GLU A 211 -5.30 -23.00 -32.46
N ARG A 212 -5.52 -21.68 -32.32
CA ARG A 212 -5.56 -20.74 -33.43
C ARG A 212 -4.19 -20.37 -33.97
N TYR A 213 -3.21 -20.15 -33.10
CA TYR A 213 -1.90 -19.61 -33.47
C TYR A 213 -0.75 -20.62 -33.33
N GLY A 214 -1.02 -21.78 -32.75
CA GLY A 214 -0.02 -22.77 -32.38
C GLY A 214 0.58 -22.52 -30.98
N ARG A 215 0.75 -23.58 -30.19
CA ARG A 215 1.32 -23.53 -28.83
C ARG A 215 2.68 -22.83 -28.78
N GLY A 216 3.58 -23.15 -29.72
CA GLY A 216 4.93 -22.58 -29.78
C GLY A 216 4.93 -21.06 -29.98
N GLU A 217 4.02 -20.57 -30.82
CA GLU A 217 3.91 -19.13 -31.07
C GLU A 217 3.33 -18.39 -29.85
N VAL A 218 2.29 -18.93 -29.21
CA VAL A 218 1.75 -18.35 -27.97
C VAL A 218 2.82 -18.31 -26.89
N ARG A 219 3.58 -19.40 -26.70
CA ARG A 219 4.69 -19.45 -25.73
C ARG A 219 5.76 -18.40 -26.03
N ARG A 220 6.20 -18.27 -27.27
CA ARG A 220 7.16 -17.24 -27.70
C ARG A 220 6.65 -15.84 -27.37
N ALA A 221 5.38 -15.57 -27.66
CA ALA A 221 4.76 -14.27 -27.44
C ALA A 221 4.66 -13.88 -25.94
N MET A 222 4.45 -14.85 -25.03
CA MET A 222 4.46 -14.58 -23.59
C MET A 222 5.78 -13.92 -23.15
N TYR A 223 6.92 -14.53 -23.49
CA TYR A 223 8.24 -14.01 -23.12
C TYR A 223 8.58 -12.73 -23.89
N ALA A 224 8.26 -12.66 -25.19
CA ALA A 224 8.48 -11.46 -25.98
C ALA A 224 7.71 -10.23 -25.43
N THR A 225 6.55 -10.43 -24.84
CA THR A 225 5.78 -9.36 -24.17
C THR A 225 6.52 -8.85 -22.92
N LEU A 226 7.09 -9.74 -22.12
CA LEU A 226 7.91 -9.37 -20.96
C LEU A 226 9.17 -8.60 -21.39
N ASP A 227 9.90 -9.12 -22.37
CA ASP A 227 11.15 -8.50 -22.86
C ASP A 227 10.90 -7.12 -23.48
N ARG A 228 9.79 -6.96 -24.21
CA ARG A 228 9.37 -5.66 -24.74
C ARG A 228 9.08 -4.65 -23.62
N THR A 229 8.35 -5.07 -22.60
CA THR A 229 8.05 -4.21 -21.45
C THR A 229 9.32 -3.81 -20.71
N GLU A 230 10.25 -4.73 -20.49
CA GLU A 230 11.58 -4.44 -19.92
C GLU A 230 12.33 -3.38 -20.76
N ALA A 231 12.40 -3.56 -22.07
CA ALA A 231 13.10 -2.63 -22.98
C ALA A 231 12.49 -1.21 -22.93
N LEU A 232 11.16 -1.09 -22.93
CA LEU A 232 10.47 0.19 -22.80
C LEU A 232 10.71 0.82 -21.41
N THR A 233 10.70 0.02 -20.36
CA THR A 233 10.99 0.47 -18.98
C THR A 233 12.41 1.03 -18.87
N ARG A 234 13.41 0.33 -19.43
CA ARG A 234 14.80 0.82 -19.49
C ARG A 234 14.89 2.17 -20.20
N THR A 235 14.16 2.34 -21.30
CA THR A 235 14.11 3.61 -22.03
C THR A 235 13.55 4.75 -21.17
N VAL A 236 12.51 4.50 -20.35
CA VAL A 236 11.95 5.50 -19.44
C VAL A 236 12.92 5.82 -18.31
N LEU A 237 13.48 4.80 -17.66
CA LEU A 237 14.37 4.99 -16.52
C LEU A 237 15.71 5.62 -16.89
N SER A 238 16.21 5.43 -18.14
CA SER A 238 17.41 6.08 -18.62
C SER A 238 17.29 7.61 -18.79
N GLN A 239 16.07 8.16 -18.72
CA GLN A 239 15.81 9.59 -18.72
C GLN A 239 15.98 10.24 -17.33
N LEU A 240 16.04 9.44 -16.28
CA LEU A 240 16.31 9.95 -14.93
C LEU A 240 17.76 10.41 -14.80
N PRO A 241 18.02 11.53 -14.08
CA PRO A 241 19.38 11.95 -13.78
C PRO A 241 20.13 10.88 -12.99
N GLN A 242 21.32 10.48 -13.48
CA GLN A 242 22.18 9.53 -12.79
C GLN A 242 22.62 10.08 -11.44
N GLY A 243 22.68 9.23 -10.42
CA GLY A 243 23.10 9.63 -9.08
C GLY A 243 22.42 8.80 -8.00
N SER A 244 22.64 9.22 -6.76
CA SER A 244 22.03 8.58 -5.58
C SER A 244 21.25 9.62 -4.77
N TYR A 245 20.02 9.28 -4.43
CA TYR A 245 19.05 10.17 -3.78
C TYR A 245 18.48 9.46 -2.55
N THR A 246 18.86 9.90 -1.35
CA THR A 246 18.39 9.31 -0.11
C THR A 246 17.21 10.09 0.45
N PHE A 247 16.19 9.37 0.91
CA PHE A 247 15.05 9.93 1.63
C PHE A 247 14.73 9.11 2.88
N THR A 248 14.17 9.76 3.89
CA THR A 248 13.76 9.12 5.14
C THR A 248 12.31 9.48 5.42
N GLU A 249 11.54 8.50 5.87
CA GLU A 249 10.15 8.66 6.29
C GLU A 249 9.95 7.95 7.64
N TYR A 250 8.85 8.31 8.34
CA TYR A 250 8.54 7.74 9.65
C TYR A 250 7.06 7.38 9.74
N PHE A 251 6.78 6.24 10.40
CA PHE A 251 5.52 6.11 11.12
C PHE A 251 5.63 6.87 12.44
N GLU A 252 4.54 7.44 12.88
CA GLU A 252 4.52 8.22 14.12
C GLU A 252 4.66 7.37 15.39
N ASP A 253 4.38 6.07 15.31
CA ASP A 253 4.53 5.03 16.34
C ASP A 253 4.39 3.63 15.69
N ASP A 254 4.45 2.56 16.51
CA ASP A 254 4.23 1.18 16.07
C ASP A 254 2.92 0.56 16.61
N TYR A 255 1.95 1.36 17.02
CA TYR A 255 0.69 0.95 17.63
C TYR A 255 0.80 0.23 19.00
N VAL A 256 2.00 -0.03 19.48
CA VAL A 256 2.31 -0.71 20.75
C VAL A 256 3.13 0.20 21.65
N SER A 257 4.01 0.99 21.06
CA SER A 257 4.83 2.00 21.76
C SER A 257 4.79 3.33 21.01
N ASP A 258 5.10 4.43 21.70
CA ASP A 258 5.16 5.77 21.14
C ASP A 258 6.47 6.05 20.35
N VAL A 259 7.26 5.00 20.08
CA VAL A 259 8.53 5.11 19.37
C VAL A 259 8.25 5.12 17.86
N PRO A 260 8.54 6.22 17.15
CA PRO A 260 8.43 6.26 15.70
C PRO A 260 9.24 5.16 15.02
N VAL A 261 8.75 4.69 13.88
CA VAL A 261 9.42 3.68 13.06
C VAL A 261 10.01 4.36 11.83
N ARG A 262 11.33 4.31 11.73
CA ARG A 262 12.10 4.91 10.64
C ARG A 262 12.16 3.96 9.44
N ILE A 263 11.88 4.49 8.25
CA ILE A 263 12.15 3.81 6.99
C ILE A 263 13.00 4.71 6.10
N VAL A 264 13.95 4.10 5.39
CA VAL A 264 14.92 4.82 4.53
C VAL A 264 14.96 4.17 3.17
N VAL A 265 15.14 4.97 2.13
CA VAL A 265 15.51 4.50 0.80
C VAL A 265 16.67 5.32 0.25
N LYS A 266 17.62 4.65 -0.37
CA LYS A 266 18.59 5.24 -1.27
C LYS A 266 18.27 4.78 -2.70
N LEU A 267 17.68 5.66 -3.48
CA LEU A 267 17.48 5.47 -4.91
C LEU A 267 18.79 5.73 -5.63
N THR A 268 19.32 4.74 -6.33
CA THR A 268 20.48 4.88 -7.22
C THR A 268 20.03 4.70 -8.66
N VAL A 269 20.17 5.74 -9.48
CA VAL A 269 19.89 5.70 -10.93
C VAL A 269 21.16 5.34 -11.68
N ARG A 270 21.12 4.19 -12.38
CA ARG A 270 22.26 3.67 -13.15
C ARG A 270 22.17 4.09 -14.62
N GLY A 271 23.32 4.12 -15.31
CA GLY A 271 23.37 4.54 -16.71
C GLY A 271 22.82 3.54 -17.73
N ASP A 272 22.47 2.35 -17.32
CA ASP A 272 21.97 1.25 -18.16
C ASP A 272 20.44 1.17 -18.23
N GLY A 273 19.74 2.16 -17.68
CA GLY A 273 18.27 2.18 -17.60
C GLY A 273 17.71 1.30 -16.49
N THR A 274 18.51 0.99 -15.46
CA THR A 274 18.06 0.35 -14.24
C THR A 274 18.18 1.28 -13.04
N ILE A 275 17.43 0.99 -11.99
CA ILE A 275 17.52 1.65 -10.70
C ILE A 275 17.67 0.64 -9.56
N GLU A 276 18.28 1.10 -8.48
CA GLU A 276 18.35 0.34 -7.22
C GLU A 276 17.66 1.13 -6.12
N LEU A 277 16.85 0.44 -5.34
CA LEU A 277 16.21 0.94 -4.12
C LEU A 277 16.81 0.19 -2.92
N ASP A 278 17.74 0.83 -2.23
CA ASP A 278 18.42 0.29 -1.05
C ASP A 278 17.73 0.80 0.23
N TYR A 279 17.11 -0.12 0.96
CA TYR A 279 16.39 0.16 2.22
C TYR A 279 17.24 0.01 3.48
N THR A 280 18.56 -0.11 3.34
CA THR A 280 19.48 -0.19 4.48
C THR A 280 19.36 1.04 5.38
N GLY A 281 19.23 0.80 6.69
CA GLY A 281 18.99 1.84 7.69
C GLY A 281 17.51 1.99 8.08
N SER A 282 16.61 1.18 7.50
CA SER A 282 15.23 1.04 8.00
C SER A 282 15.19 0.27 9.32
N ASP A 283 14.25 0.63 10.18
CA ASP A 283 14.11 0.06 11.51
C ASP A 283 13.78 -1.44 11.50
N PRO A 284 14.07 -2.15 12.59
CA PRO A 284 13.71 -3.55 12.75
C PRO A 284 12.19 -3.78 12.64
N GLN A 285 11.81 -5.01 12.29
CA GLN A 285 10.42 -5.44 12.37
C GLN A 285 9.80 -5.13 13.74
N VAL A 286 8.54 -4.74 13.73
CA VAL A 286 7.82 -4.28 14.92
C VAL A 286 6.88 -5.37 15.47
N ARG A 287 6.47 -5.23 16.73
CA ARG A 287 5.51 -6.11 17.39
C ARG A 287 4.06 -5.64 17.15
N ALA A 288 3.77 -5.31 15.90
CA ALA A 288 2.48 -4.88 15.40
C ALA A 288 2.30 -5.38 13.98
N ALA A 289 1.09 -5.35 13.43
CA ALA A 289 0.76 -5.91 12.13
C ALA A 289 1.25 -5.08 10.92
N LEU A 290 2.24 -4.19 11.11
CA LEU A 290 2.76 -3.29 10.08
C LEU A 290 3.81 -3.90 9.14
N ASN A 291 4.36 -5.05 9.49
CA ASN A 291 5.54 -5.59 8.82
C ASN A 291 5.27 -6.04 7.38
N LEU A 292 6.21 -5.81 6.46
CA LEU A 292 6.19 -6.32 5.10
C LEU A 292 6.99 -7.64 5.02
N PRO A 293 6.33 -8.79 4.80
CA PRO A 293 6.99 -10.09 4.68
C PRO A 293 7.48 -10.33 3.24
N THR A 294 8.46 -9.57 2.75
CA THR A 294 8.91 -9.57 1.34
C THR A 294 9.79 -10.77 0.97
N GLY A 295 10.23 -11.58 1.95
CA GLY A 295 10.97 -12.82 1.73
C GLY A 295 12.30 -12.65 1.00
N ASN A 296 12.97 -11.52 1.13
CA ASN A 296 14.19 -11.13 0.40
C ASN A 296 14.03 -11.10 -1.14
N MET A 297 12.81 -10.92 -1.63
CA MET A 297 12.54 -10.87 -3.07
C MET A 297 13.15 -9.61 -3.69
N ASN A 298 14.12 -9.78 -4.60
CA ASN A 298 14.84 -8.67 -5.23
C ASN A 298 13.94 -7.73 -6.05
N HIS A 299 12.82 -8.22 -6.56
CA HIS A 299 11.89 -7.45 -7.41
C HIS A 299 10.48 -7.48 -6.82
N HIS A 300 10.30 -6.84 -5.66
CA HIS A 300 9.00 -6.85 -4.97
C HIS A 300 8.17 -5.61 -5.31
N PRO A 301 6.94 -5.74 -5.88
CA PRO A 301 6.15 -4.60 -6.35
C PRO A 301 5.78 -3.59 -5.26
N PHE A 302 5.49 -4.01 -4.03
CA PHE A 302 5.14 -3.10 -2.93
C PHE A 302 6.27 -2.12 -2.57
N LEU A 303 7.53 -2.55 -2.74
CA LEU A 303 8.69 -1.71 -2.47
C LEU A 303 9.09 -0.84 -3.67
N ALA A 304 8.63 -1.21 -4.86
CA ALA A 304 8.93 -0.52 -6.12
C ALA A 304 7.75 0.31 -6.66
N MET A 305 6.61 0.36 -5.97
CA MET A 305 5.33 0.85 -6.46
C MET A 305 5.38 2.25 -7.06
N SER A 306 6.09 3.20 -6.44
CA SER A 306 6.23 4.57 -6.97
C SER A 306 7.06 4.62 -8.25
N ALA A 307 8.11 3.80 -8.34
CA ALA A 307 8.93 3.70 -9.54
C ALA A 307 8.14 3.03 -10.68
N VAL A 308 7.37 1.98 -10.37
CA VAL A 308 6.45 1.34 -11.33
C VAL A 308 5.43 2.35 -11.85
N ASN A 309 4.78 3.12 -10.97
CA ASN A 309 3.84 4.17 -11.36
C ASN A 309 4.48 5.22 -12.24
N TYR A 310 5.69 5.68 -11.90
CA TYR A 310 6.42 6.62 -12.74
C TYR A 310 6.59 6.07 -14.15
N VAL A 311 6.99 4.79 -14.29
CA VAL A 311 7.21 4.13 -15.58
C VAL A 311 5.91 4.04 -16.39
N VAL A 312 4.83 3.49 -15.80
CA VAL A 312 3.58 3.25 -16.55
C VAL A 312 2.87 4.54 -16.97
N THR A 313 3.10 5.66 -16.25
CA THR A 313 2.53 6.97 -16.62
C THR A 313 3.26 7.66 -17.76
N LYS A 314 4.44 7.17 -18.19
CA LYS A 314 5.23 7.79 -19.26
C LYS A 314 4.90 7.28 -20.66
N SER A 315 4.29 6.12 -20.80
CA SER A 315 3.95 5.57 -22.11
C SER A 315 2.80 4.55 -22.03
N GLU A 316 1.77 4.77 -22.81
CA GLU A 316 0.65 3.82 -22.98
C GLU A 316 1.07 2.50 -23.65
N ALA A 317 2.25 2.47 -24.29
CA ALA A 317 2.80 1.26 -24.89
C ALA A 317 3.40 0.29 -23.86
N ILE A 318 3.51 0.69 -22.60
CA ILE A 318 4.01 -0.16 -21.52
C ILE A 318 2.86 -0.99 -20.96
N HIS A 319 2.83 -2.27 -21.31
CA HIS A 319 1.89 -3.21 -20.74
C HIS A 319 2.26 -3.54 -19.30
N ILE A 320 1.24 -3.64 -18.42
CA ILE A 320 1.43 -3.99 -17.01
C ILE A 320 1.78 -5.47 -16.91
N ASN A 321 3.05 -5.78 -16.65
CA ASN A 321 3.56 -7.12 -16.41
C ASN A 321 4.91 -7.11 -15.65
N ALA A 322 5.46 -8.29 -15.35
CA ALA A 322 6.69 -8.45 -14.58
C ALA A 322 7.95 -7.83 -15.25
N GLY A 323 7.92 -7.57 -16.55
CA GLY A 323 9.03 -6.93 -17.27
C GLY A 323 9.43 -5.57 -16.71
N ILE A 324 8.49 -4.82 -16.07
CA ILE A 324 8.80 -3.55 -15.41
C ILE A 324 9.78 -3.76 -14.25
N LEU A 325 9.51 -4.77 -13.41
CA LEU A 325 10.29 -5.01 -12.20
C LEU A 325 11.71 -5.53 -12.47
N ARG A 326 11.97 -6.13 -13.64
CA ARG A 326 13.33 -6.55 -14.05
C ARG A 326 14.34 -5.40 -14.13
N CYS A 327 13.86 -4.15 -14.14
CA CYS A 327 14.68 -2.95 -14.18
C CYS A 327 14.87 -2.28 -12.80
N ILE A 328 14.34 -2.86 -11.72
CA ILE A 328 14.31 -2.26 -10.38
C ILE A 328 14.86 -3.27 -9.38
N ASP A 329 16.10 -3.07 -8.95
CA ASP A 329 16.75 -3.89 -7.93
C ASP A 329 16.41 -3.40 -6.52
N LEU A 330 16.24 -4.33 -5.58
CA LEU A 330 16.00 -4.03 -4.17
C LEU A 330 17.14 -4.55 -3.29
N VAL A 331 17.60 -3.73 -2.35
CA VAL A 331 18.48 -4.13 -1.26
C VAL A 331 17.68 -4.07 0.05
N LEU A 332 17.47 -5.22 0.68
CA LEU A 332 16.54 -5.38 1.80
C LEU A 332 17.29 -5.78 3.08
N PRO A 333 17.25 -4.94 4.14
CA PRO A 333 17.83 -5.31 5.43
C PRO A 333 17.01 -6.44 6.07
N GLU A 334 17.72 -7.44 6.60
CA GLU A 334 17.11 -8.60 7.24
C GLU A 334 16.33 -8.23 8.51
N ALA A 335 15.17 -8.85 8.69
CA ALA A 335 14.30 -8.68 9.84
C ALA A 335 13.98 -7.21 10.16
N SER A 336 13.78 -6.42 9.11
CA SER A 336 13.34 -5.04 9.17
C SER A 336 11.82 -4.95 8.91
N VAL A 337 11.24 -3.78 9.19
CA VAL A 337 9.81 -3.52 8.92
C VAL A 337 9.45 -3.66 7.43
N VAL A 338 10.41 -3.49 6.53
CA VAL A 338 10.24 -3.66 5.07
C VAL A 338 10.62 -5.04 4.55
N ASN A 339 11.18 -5.91 5.40
CA ASN A 339 11.58 -7.27 5.06
C ASN A 339 11.54 -8.14 6.32
N ALA A 340 10.34 -8.41 6.79
CA ALA A 340 10.13 -9.08 8.07
C ALA A 340 10.33 -10.58 7.97
N SER A 341 10.87 -11.13 9.05
CA SER A 341 11.06 -12.56 9.25
C SER A 341 9.92 -13.15 10.09
N PHE A 342 9.60 -14.43 9.83
CA PHE A 342 8.65 -15.20 10.64
C PHE A 342 9.03 -15.15 12.12
N PRO A 343 8.05 -15.03 13.06
CA PRO A 343 6.60 -15.05 12.87
C PRO A 343 5.93 -13.65 12.95
N ALA A 344 6.59 -12.58 12.52
CA ALA A 344 6.07 -11.23 12.63
C ALA A 344 4.66 -11.09 12.02
N ALA A 345 3.78 -10.33 12.67
CA ALA A 345 2.45 -10.02 12.16
C ALA A 345 2.55 -9.08 10.94
N CYS A 346 1.69 -9.27 9.95
CA CYS A 346 1.74 -8.55 8.67
C CYS A 346 0.34 -8.15 8.14
N GLY A 347 -0.70 -8.34 8.92
CA GLY A 347 -2.09 -8.11 8.50
C GLY A 347 -2.32 -6.74 7.89
N MET A 348 -1.66 -5.70 8.42
CA MET A 348 -1.77 -4.33 7.92
C MET A 348 -0.49 -3.83 7.20
N ARG A 349 0.25 -4.75 6.56
CA ARG A 349 1.41 -4.42 5.70
C ARG A 349 1.15 -3.29 4.70
N PHE A 350 -0.13 -3.09 4.31
CA PHE A 350 -0.48 -2.06 3.32
C PHE A 350 -0.21 -0.64 3.83
N THR A 351 -0.36 -0.37 5.14
CA THR A 351 0.04 0.91 5.74
C THR A 351 1.54 1.18 5.52
N THR A 352 2.38 0.15 5.66
CA THR A 352 3.81 0.26 5.38
C THR A 352 4.08 0.44 3.88
N ALA A 353 3.36 -0.26 3.00
CA ALA A 353 3.49 -0.08 1.56
C ALA A 353 3.15 1.37 1.12
N MET A 354 2.10 1.97 1.69
CA MET A 354 1.76 3.38 1.45
C MET A 354 2.86 4.32 1.93
N ARG A 355 3.47 4.05 3.09
CA ARG A 355 4.59 4.84 3.60
C ARG A 355 5.85 4.68 2.74
N VAL A 356 6.13 3.47 2.24
CA VAL A 356 7.20 3.19 1.28
C VAL A 356 6.93 3.91 -0.05
N HIS A 357 5.67 4.00 -0.48
CA HIS A 357 5.31 4.79 -1.66
C HIS A 357 5.74 6.26 -1.53
N ASP A 358 5.37 6.92 -0.43
CA ASP A 358 5.78 8.29 -0.14
C ASP A 358 7.30 8.43 -0.02
N LEU A 359 7.97 7.45 0.60
CA LEU A 359 9.42 7.40 0.76
C LEU A 359 10.14 7.42 -0.60
N VAL A 360 9.72 6.57 -1.54
CA VAL A 360 10.32 6.51 -2.89
C VAL A 360 9.97 7.75 -3.71
N LEU A 361 8.75 8.30 -3.56
CA LEU A 361 8.40 9.61 -4.15
C LEU A 361 9.31 10.73 -3.65
N GLY A 362 9.68 10.73 -2.37
CA GLY A 362 10.62 11.71 -1.81
C GLY A 362 12.01 11.62 -2.45
N ALA A 363 12.52 10.41 -2.68
CA ALA A 363 13.78 10.21 -3.38
C ALA A 363 13.69 10.64 -4.86
N LEU A 364 12.59 10.32 -5.54
CA LEU A 364 12.32 10.77 -6.92
C LEU A 364 12.13 12.29 -6.99
N THR A 365 11.48 12.91 -6.00
CA THR A 365 11.35 14.39 -5.94
C THR A 365 12.71 15.07 -5.88
N LYS A 366 13.69 14.49 -5.18
CA LYS A 366 15.08 14.99 -5.20
C LYS A 366 15.76 14.83 -6.56
N ALA A 367 15.46 13.73 -7.29
CA ALA A 367 16.03 13.49 -8.61
C ALA A 367 15.38 14.37 -9.69
N ILE A 368 14.05 14.51 -9.67
CA ILE A 368 13.23 15.16 -10.70
C ILE A 368 12.14 16.04 -10.04
N PRO A 369 12.51 17.18 -9.42
CA PRO A 369 11.58 18.03 -8.68
C PRO A 369 10.34 18.42 -9.51
N GLY A 370 9.16 18.27 -8.91
CA GLY A 370 7.88 18.62 -9.52
C GLY A 370 7.37 17.67 -10.62
N LYS A 371 8.15 16.66 -11.03
CA LYS A 371 7.74 15.69 -12.07
C LYS A 371 7.03 14.47 -11.53
N VAL A 372 7.04 14.29 -10.22
CA VAL A 372 6.28 13.27 -9.49
C VAL A 372 5.45 13.94 -8.40
N PRO A 373 4.36 13.32 -7.93
CA PRO A 373 3.61 13.84 -6.79
C PRO A 373 4.48 13.87 -5.52
N VAL A 374 4.19 14.82 -4.62
CA VAL A 374 4.67 14.79 -3.23
C VAL A 374 3.88 13.77 -2.41
N ALA A 375 4.06 13.72 -1.08
CA ALA A 375 3.39 12.71 -0.26
C ALA A 375 1.87 12.77 -0.36
N GLY A 376 1.27 11.60 -0.54
CA GLY A 376 -0.15 11.41 -0.28
C GLY A 376 -0.44 11.34 1.23
N SER A 377 -1.71 11.34 1.60
CA SER A 377 -2.10 11.17 3.00
C SER A 377 -1.57 9.87 3.60
N GLY A 378 -1.39 8.83 2.78
CA GLY A 378 -0.98 7.51 3.24
C GLY A 378 -1.96 6.88 4.23
N VAL A 379 -3.22 7.30 4.21
CA VAL A 379 -4.29 6.84 5.10
C VAL A 379 -5.36 6.14 4.29
N LEU A 380 -5.60 4.88 4.63
CA LEU A 380 -6.71 4.09 4.10
C LEU A 380 -7.35 3.33 5.27
N VAL A 381 -8.34 3.97 5.93
CA VAL A 381 -9.04 3.33 7.03
C VAL A 381 -10.14 2.43 6.47
N VAL A 382 -9.91 1.13 6.49
CA VAL A 382 -10.95 0.14 6.17
C VAL A 382 -11.68 -0.23 7.45
N THR A 383 -12.99 -0.06 7.42
CA THR A 383 -13.87 -0.29 8.58
C THR A 383 -14.70 -1.55 8.36
N TYR A 384 -14.71 -2.45 9.34
CA TYR A 384 -15.60 -3.60 9.37
C TYR A 384 -16.65 -3.40 10.47
N ILE A 385 -17.86 -3.78 10.16
CA ILE A 385 -18.96 -3.86 11.12
C ILE A 385 -19.25 -5.34 11.37
N SER A 386 -19.01 -5.79 12.59
CA SER A 386 -19.33 -7.15 13.01
C SER A 386 -20.44 -7.12 14.05
N THR A 387 -21.43 -7.97 13.85
CA THR A 387 -22.51 -8.19 14.82
C THR A 387 -22.65 -9.68 15.07
N SER A 388 -22.86 -10.03 16.33
CA SER A 388 -23.20 -11.41 16.74
C SER A 388 -24.59 -11.38 17.36
N GLU A 389 -25.52 -12.15 16.84
CA GLU A 389 -26.81 -12.42 17.48
C GLU A 389 -26.69 -13.68 18.31
N LEU A 390 -27.30 -13.70 19.50
CA LEU A 390 -27.42 -14.91 20.30
C LEU A 390 -28.19 -15.97 19.52
N GLY A 391 -27.47 -17.01 19.03
CA GLY A 391 -28.03 -18.12 18.26
C GLY A 391 -28.18 -17.85 16.75
N GLY A 392 -27.70 -16.73 16.23
CA GLY A 392 -27.69 -16.38 14.79
C GLY A 392 -26.31 -16.47 14.16
N ALA A 393 -26.24 -16.54 12.83
CA ALA A 393 -25.03 -16.42 12.08
C ALA A 393 -24.44 -15.00 12.26
N GLY A 394 -23.18 -14.91 12.68
CA GLY A 394 -22.49 -13.63 12.77
C GLY A 394 -22.40 -12.96 11.39
N ARG A 395 -22.41 -11.63 11.36
CA ARG A 395 -22.14 -10.85 10.15
C ARG A 395 -20.80 -10.13 10.29
N VAL A 396 -20.06 -10.08 9.20
CA VAL A 396 -18.87 -9.24 9.05
C VAL A 396 -18.99 -8.54 7.71
N VAL A 397 -19.24 -7.24 7.74
CA VAL A 397 -19.48 -6.41 6.54
C VAL A 397 -18.43 -5.31 6.47
N VAL A 398 -17.88 -5.06 5.31
CA VAL A 398 -16.94 -3.96 5.07
C VAL A 398 -17.73 -2.68 4.76
N ALA A 399 -17.44 -1.64 5.54
CA ALA A 399 -17.89 -0.29 5.23
C ALA A 399 -16.92 0.39 4.24
N ASN A 400 -17.25 1.61 3.82
CA ASN A 400 -16.41 2.36 2.91
C ASN A 400 -14.98 2.54 3.43
N PRO A 401 -13.96 2.40 2.57
CA PRO A 401 -12.64 2.88 2.88
C PRO A 401 -12.66 4.41 3.05
N VAL A 402 -12.05 4.91 4.13
CA VAL A 402 -11.86 6.33 4.36
C VAL A 402 -10.46 6.70 3.91
N SER A 403 -10.37 7.28 2.74
CA SER A 403 -9.11 7.70 2.12
C SER A 403 -8.75 9.13 2.49
N GLY A 404 -7.49 9.46 2.37
CA GLY A 404 -7.05 10.85 2.38
C GLY A 404 -6.97 11.47 1.00
N GLY A 405 -6.19 12.53 0.85
CA GLY A 405 -5.87 13.16 -0.43
C GLY A 405 -4.53 12.70 -0.98
N SER A 406 -4.36 12.68 -2.31
CA SER A 406 -3.04 12.47 -2.91
C SER A 406 -2.19 13.74 -2.90
N GLY A 407 -0.87 13.61 -2.98
CA GLY A 407 0.05 14.74 -3.09
C GLY A 407 -0.11 15.51 -4.40
N ALA A 408 0.22 16.78 -4.39
CA ALA A 408 0.32 17.64 -5.57
C ALA A 408 1.61 17.34 -6.35
N SER A 409 1.70 17.84 -7.57
CA SER A 409 2.94 17.87 -8.35
C SER A 409 3.25 19.29 -8.84
N GLY A 410 4.36 19.50 -9.52
CA GLY A 410 4.68 20.79 -10.13
C GLY A 410 3.78 21.20 -11.31
N GLU A 411 2.83 20.36 -11.69
CA GLU A 411 1.96 20.57 -12.85
C GLU A 411 0.46 20.56 -12.51
N ARG A 412 0.06 19.99 -11.37
CA ARG A 412 -1.37 19.84 -11.00
C ARG A 412 -1.60 19.63 -9.51
N ASP A 413 -2.82 19.95 -9.10
CA ASP A 413 -3.33 19.66 -7.77
C ASP A 413 -3.38 18.14 -7.49
N GLY A 414 -3.30 17.78 -6.21
CA GLY A 414 -3.57 16.43 -5.75
C GLY A 414 -5.04 16.05 -5.90
N ILE A 415 -5.30 14.76 -6.09
CA ILE A 415 -6.65 14.20 -6.23
C ILE A 415 -7.27 14.05 -4.85
N SER A 416 -8.47 14.59 -4.66
CA SER A 416 -9.22 14.48 -3.41
C SER A 416 -9.82 13.10 -3.22
N GLY A 417 -9.76 12.56 -2.00
CA GLY A 417 -10.30 11.25 -1.67
C GLY A 417 -9.53 10.06 -2.28
N ALA A 418 -8.28 10.28 -2.72
CA ALA A 418 -7.41 9.27 -3.30
C ALA A 418 -6.03 9.35 -2.64
N GLU A 419 -5.83 8.62 -1.56
CA GLU A 419 -4.68 8.69 -0.65
C GLU A 419 -3.31 8.54 -1.32
N MET A 420 -3.27 7.92 -2.49
CA MET A 420 -2.06 7.74 -3.30
C MET A 420 -2.40 7.53 -4.77
N SER A 421 -1.40 7.67 -5.63
CA SER A 421 -1.57 7.58 -7.10
C SER A 421 -1.99 6.18 -7.61
N VAL A 422 -2.00 5.18 -6.75
CA VAL A 422 -2.31 3.76 -7.06
C VAL A 422 -3.49 3.23 -6.26
N ALA A 423 -4.34 4.10 -5.70
CA ALA A 423 -5.57 3.71 -5.04
C ALA A 423 -6.43 2.84 -5.99
N PHE A 424 -6.94 1.72 -5.49
CA PHE A 424 -7.73 0.78 -6.27
C PHE A 424 -9.07 0.45 -5.60
N LEU A 425 -9.17 0.56 -4.27
CA LEU A 425 -10.40 0.27 -3.56
C LEU A 425 -11.51 1.28 -3.93
N ARG A 426 -12.67 0.76 -4.25
CA ARG A 426 -13.86 1.55 -4.55
C ARG A 426 -14.77 1.69 -3.34
N ASN A 427 -15.61 2.70 -3.36
CA ASN A 427 -16.60 2.90 -2.31
C ASN A 427 -17.75 1.90 -2.44
N VAL A 428 -18.21 1.37 -1.32
CA VAL A 428 -19.47 0.63 -1.24
C VAL A 428 -20.61 1.63 -1.36
N PRO A 429 -21.63 1.42 -2.23
CA PRO A 429 -22.81 2.27 -2.25
C PRO A 429 -23.46 2.31 -0.86
N VAL A 430 -23.91 3.52 -0.44
CA VAL A 430 -24.48 3.72 0.91
C VAL A 430 -25.68 2.80 1.13
N GLU A 431 -26.53 2.62 0.13
CA GLU A 431 -27.71 1.77 0.17
C GLU A 431 -27.36 0.30 0.38
N VAL A 432 -26.28 -0.17 -0.26
CA VAL A 432 -25.78 -1.54 -0.05
C VAL A 432 -25.26 -1.70 1.35
N LEU A 433 -24.45 -0.75 1.84
CA LEU A 433 -23.92 -0.82 3.19
C LEU A 433 -25.02 -0.83 4.26
N GLU A 434 -26.01 0.06 4.17
CA GLU A 434 -27.12 0.15 5.13
C GLU A 434 -28.07 -1.07 5.06
N ALA A 435 -28.14 -1.76 3.91
CA ALA A 435 -28.86 -3.02 3.78
C ALA A 435 -28.11 -4.22 4.37
N GLU A 436 -26.77 -4.22 4.29
CA GLU A 436 -25.92 -5.34 4.72
C GLU A 436 -25.48 -5.23 6.21
N ALA A 437 -25.31 -4.01 6.71
CA ALA A 437 -24.85 -3.73 8.08
C ALA A 437 -25.84 -2.87 8.86
N PRO A 438 -26.03 -3.07 10.16
CA PRO A 438 -26.93 -2.24 10.98
C PRO A 438 -26.28 -0.88 11.32
N VAL A 439 -26.12 -0.04 10.34
CA VAL A 439 -25.58 1.32 10.41
C VAL A 439 -26.42 2.30 9.62
N VAL A 440 -26.24 3.60 9.90
CA VAL A 440 -26.71 4.70 9.04
C VAL A 440 -25.53 5.59 8.72
N VAL A 441 -25.31 5.88 7.45
CA VAL A 441 -24.30 6.83 6.98
C VAL A 441 -24.82 8.24 7.16
N ARG A 442 -24.28 8.98 8.13
CA ARG A 442 -24.69 10.36 8.43
C ARG A 442 -23.99 11.38 7.53
N ARG A 443 -22.76 11.06 7.14
CA ARG A 443 -21.94 11.92 6.29
C ARG A 443 -20.95 11.10 5.46
N PHE A 444 -20.82 11.50 4.21
CA PHE A 444 -19.75 11.06 3.33
C PHE A 444 -19.38 12.23 2.42
N SER A 445 -18.28 12.92 2.72
CA SER A 445 -17.89 14.17 2.04
C SER A 445 -16.38 14.34 2.06
N LEU A 446 -15.86 15.31 1.31
CA LEU A 446 -14.49 15.77 1.51
C LEU A 446 -14.36 16.50 2.86
N ALA A 447 -13.19 16.42 3.48
CA ALA A 447 -12.87 17.10 4.73
C ALA A 447 -12.34 18.52 4.41
N PRO A 448 -13.03 19.60 4.81
CA PRO A 448 -12.53 20.95 4.59
C PRO A 448 -11.18 21.20 5.27
N ASP A 449 -10.37 22.09 4.69
CA ASP A 449 -9.06 22.53 5.20
C ASP A 449 -8.06 21.39 5.45
N SER A 450 -8.26 20.23 4.82
CA SER A 450 -7.39 19.05 5.03
C SER A 450 -6.19 19.02 4.09
N GLU A 451 -6.20 19.75 2.99
CA GLU A 451 -5.14 19.79 1.99
C GLU A 451 -3.81 20.35 2.52
N GLY A 452 -2.70 19.95 1.91
CA GLY A 452 -1.42 20.64 2.00
C GLY A 452 -1.44 21.84 1.04
N PRO A 453 -1.29 23.08 1.56
CA PRO A 453 -1.31 24.26 0.71
C PRO A 453 -0.11 24.33 -0.23
N GLY A 454 -0.32 24.89 -1.43
CA GLY A 454 0.74 25.08 -2.42
C GLY A 454 0.21 25.88 -3.62
N LYS A 455 1.09 26.23 -4.54
CA LYS A 455 0.70 26.66 -5.89
C LYS A 455 -0.24 25.64 -6.51
N TYR A 456 0.15 24.38 -6.37
CA TYR A 456 -0.70 23.22 -6.54
C TYR A 456 -0.96 22.62 -5.17
N ARG A 457 -2.22 22.62 -4.74
CA ARG A 457 -2.59 22.08 -3.44
C ARG A 457 -2.64 20.55 -3.45
N GLY A 458 -2.41 19.93 -2.31
CA GLY A 458 -2.75 18.54 -2.09
C GLY A 458 -4.25 18.26 -2.25
N GLY A 459 -4.61 17.01 -2.46
CA GLY A 459 -6.00 16.56 -2.44
C GLY A 459 -6.61 16.65 -1.04
N PHE A 460 -7.91 16.87 -0.95
CA PHE A 460 -8.64 16.83 0.33
C PHE A 460 -8.87 15.39 0.77
N GLY A 461 -8.84 15.15 2.09
CA GLY A 461 -9.23 13.87 2.69
C GLY A 461 -10.75 13.70 2.69
N VAL A 462 -11.18 12.47 3.00
CA VAL A 462 -12.60 12.10 3.16
C VAL A 462 -13.01 12.24 4.63
N ALA A 463 -14.21 12.77 4.88
CA ALA A 463 -14.90 12.74 6.18
C ALA A 463 -16.09 11.78 6.11
N TYR A 464 -16.16 10.86 7.07
CA TYR A 464 -17.14 9.79 7.09
C TYR A 464 -17.74 9.64 8.49
N GLU A 465 -19.06 9.61 8.60
CA GLU A 465 -19.79 9.47 9.86
C GLU A 465 -20.78 8.33 9.78
N LEU A 466 -20.65 7.36 10.68
CA LEU A 466 -21.49 6.18 10.83
C LEU A 466 -22.22 6.21 12.15
N GLU A 467 -23.55 6.10 12.14
CA GLU A 467 -24.36 5.84 13.33
C GLU A 467 -24.61 4.35 13.46
N ILE A 468 -24.31 3.79 14.63
CA ILE A 468 -24.47 2.36 14.94
C ILE A 468 -25.92 2.06 15.33
N LYS A 469 -26.51 1.05 14.70
CA LYS A 469 -27.91 0.64 14.92
C LYS A 469 -28.05 -0.71 15.62
N HIS A 470 -26.98 -1.24 16.19
CA HIS A 470 -26.98 -2.53 16.88
C HIS A 470 -26.34 -2.43 18.27
N PRO A 471 -26.92 -3.02 19.33
CA PRO A 471 -26.42 -2.85 20.70
C PRO A 471 -25.12 -3.58 20.99
N SER A 472 -24.72 -4.54 20.15
CA SER A 472 -23.48 -5.34 20.34
C SER A 472 -22.55 -5.24 19.11
N ALA A 473 -22.56 -4.11 18.41
CA ALA A 473 -21.69 -3.93 17.26
C ALA A 473 -20.21 -3.82 17.67
N VAL A 474 -19.37 -4.57 16.96
CA VAL A 474 -17.92 -4.42 17.01
C VAL A 474 -17.49 -3.73 15.70
N VAL A 475 -16.88 -2.57 15.84
CA VAL A 475 -16.35 -1.80 14.73
C VAL A 475 -14.84 -2.00 14.69
N VAL A 476 -14.33 -2.57 13.61
CA VAL A 476 -12.89 -2.78 13.42
C VAL A 476 -12.40 -1.74 12.41
N MET A 477 -11.56 -0.82 12.89
CA MET A 477 -11.02 0.29 12.09
C MET A 477 -9.51 0.10 11.93
N ARG A 478 -9.07 -0.39 10.80
CA ARG A 478 -7.66 -0.64 10.48
C ARG A 478 -7.07 0.41 9.56
N GLY A 479 -5.74 0.62 9.61
CA GLY A 479 -5.06 1.57 8.74
C GLY A 479 -5.13 3.02 9.20
N LYS A 480 -5.42 3.26 10.49
CA LYS A 480 -5.36 4.59 11.11
C LYS A 480 -3.91 5.01 11.30
N ASP A 481 -3.46 5.98 10.52
CA ASP A 481 -2.11 6.54 10.58
C ASP A 481 -2.18 8.05 10.30
N ARG A 482 -1.06 8.76 10.35
CA ARG A 482 -1.03 10.22 10.12
C ARG A 482 -1.89 11.02 11.11
N GLN A 483 -1.97 10.58 12.36
CA GLN A 483 -2.67 11.33 13.42
C GLN A 483 -1.74 12.38 14.08
N ARG A 484 -0.43 12.27 13.85
CA ARG A 484 0.59 13.17 14.38
C ARG A 484 1.51 13.72 13.29
N PHE A 485 2.04 12.87 12.40
CA PHE A 485 2.91 13.28 11.30
C PHE A 485 2.10 13.46 10.02
N CYS A 486 2.17 14.65 9.41
CA CYS A 486 1.43 14.99 8.20
C CYS A 486 2.06 14.41 6.92
N ALA A 487 1.33 14.44 5.80
CA ALA A 487 1.92 14.26 4.48
C ALA A 487 2.78 15.48 4.15
N TRP A 488 4.03 15.26 3.74
CA TRP A 488 4.98 16.34 3.47
C TRP A 488 4.70 17.03 2.13
N GLY A 489 4.92 18.35 2.10
CA GLY A 489 4.95 19.17 0.89
C GLY A 489 6.37 19.43 0.40
N ALA A 490 6.53 20.00 -0.80
CA ALA A 490 7.83 20.33 -1.36
C ALA A 490 7.81 21.55 -2.28
N GLY A 491 9.01 22.09 -2.56
CA GLY A 491 9.17 23.23 -3.47
C GLY A 491 8.48 24.51 -2.99
N GLY A 492 8.37 24.71 -1.67
CA GLY A 492 7.62 25.79 -1.03
C GLY A 492 6.17 25.43 -0.68
N GLY A 493 5.68 24.27 -1.13
CA GLY A 493 4.37 23.75 -0.71
C GLY A 493 4.42 23.17 0.70
N LEU A 494 3.30 23.29 1.41
CA LEU A 494 3.19 22.96 2.83
C LEU A 494 2.69 21.54 3.06
N ALA A 495 2.97 21.00 4.24
CA ALA A 495 2.41 19.76 4.73
C ALA A 495 0.89 19.85 4.88
N SER A 496 0.22 18.70 4.76
CA SER A 496 -1.24 18.59 4.95
C SER A 496 -1.64 18.66 6.43
N THR A 497 -2.94 18.52 6.71
CA THR A 497 -3.43 18.26 8.06
C THR A 497 -3.43 16.77 8.39
N THR A 498 -3.60 16.44 9.66
CA THR A 498 -3.64 15.06 10.17
C THR A 498 -4.98 14.39 9.93
N SER A 499 -4.99 13.06 9.93
CA SER A 499 -6.18 12.23 10.04
C SER A 499 -6.69 12.16 11.50
N GLY A 500 -7.86 11.59 11.71
CA GLY A 500 -8.36 11.35 13.05
C GLY A 500 -9.66 10.56 13.12
N ASN A 501 -10.10 10.28 14.35
CA ASN A 501 -11.34 9.57 14.60
C ASN A 501 -11.90 9.90 15.98
N ILE A 502 -13.20 10.09 16.06
CA ILE A 502 -13.92 10.34 17.32
C ILE A 502 -15.19 9.50 17.40
N GLY A 503 -15.57 9.11 18.60
CA GLY A 503 -16.87 8.52 18.93
C GLY A 503 -17.74 9.55 19.67
N THR A 504 -19.03 9.60 19.36
CA THR A 504 -20.01 10.41 20.08
C THR A 504 -21.15 9.52 20.50
N ARG A 505 -21.20 9.20 21.78
CA ARG A 505 -22.28 8.42 22.41
C ARG A 505 -23.50 9.30 22.62
N ARG A 506 -24.66 8.67 22.71
CA ARG A 506 -25.92 9.39 22.94
C ARG A 506 -25.81 10.19 24.24
N ASN A 507 -26.10 11.49 24.16
CA ASN A 507 -26.07 12.43 25.30
C ASN A 507 -24.68 12.56 25.98
N SER A 508 -23.60 12.34 25.26
CA SER A 508 -22.23 12.48 25.77
C SER A 508 -21.41 13.41 24.88
N GLU A 509 -20.38 13.99 25.45
CA GLU A 509 -19.37 14.73 24.67
C GLU A 509 -18.59 13.78 23.77
N PRO A 510 -18.08 14.26 22.63
CA PRO A 510 -17.20 13.49 21.76
C PRO A 510 -15.94 13.00 22.51
N HIS A 511 -15.49 11.78 22.23
CA HIS A 511 -14.27 11.21 22.79
C HIS A 511 -13.36 10.68 21.69
N ASP A 512 -12.06 10.77 21.91
CA ASP A 512 -11.07 10.22 21.00
C ASP A 512 -11.06 8.67 21.11
N ILE A 513 -11.26 7.99 19.99
CA ILE A 513 -11.12 6.54 19.90
C ILE A 513 -9.63 6.15 19.81
N GLY A 514 -8.79 7.07 19.36
CA GLY A 514 -7.36 6.87 19.16
C GLY A 514 -7.05 5.80 18.13
N LYS A 515 -5.91 5.12 18.30
CA LYS A 515 -5.47 4.06 17.38
C LYS A 515 -6.04 2.67 17.66
N ARG A 516 -7.04 2.53 18.51
CA ARG A 516 -7.69 1.23 18.76
C ARG A 516 -8.26 0.67 17.46
N THR A 517 -7.89 -0.55 17.13
CA THR A 517 -8.41 -1.22 15.93
C THR A 517 -9.80 -1.79 16.21
N VAL A 518 -9.95 -2.54 17.28
CA VAL A 518 -11.22 -3.17 17.69
C VAL A 518 -11.95 -2.27 18.69
N TYR A 519 -13.12 -1.76 18.29
CA TYR A 519 -13.93 -0.85 19.09
C TYR A 519 -15.33 -1.40 19.30
N ARG A 520 -15.77 -1.51 20.56
CA ARG A 520 -17.14 -1.90 20.89
C ARG A 520 -18.00 -0.65 20.96
N ALA A 521 -18.83 -0.47 19.94
CA ALA A 521 -19.69 0.68 19.82
C ALA A 521 -21.06 0.46 20.49
N GLU A 522 -21.64 1.53 21.02
CA GLU A 522 -22.96 1.52 21.63
C GLU A 522 -24.07 1.80 20.60
N LEU A 523 -25.30 1.32 20.89
CA LEU A 523 -26.46 1.64 20.07
C LEU A 523 -26.69 3.16 19.98
N GLY A 524 -26.72 3.70 18.79
CA GLY A 524 -26.91 5.12 18.51
C GLY A 524 -25.63 5.96 18.63
N GLU A 525 -24.49 5.35 18.88
CA GLU A 525 -23.20 6.02 18.84
C GLU A 525 -22.83 6.41 17.40
N VAL A 526 -22.32 7.62 17.22
CA VAL A 526 -21.83 8.12 15.93
C VAL A 526 -20.31 8.06 15.94
N ILE A 527 -19.75 7.29 15.01
CA ILE A 527 -18.30 7.21 14.77
C ILE A 527 -17.97 8.11 13.58
N ARG A 528 -17.11 9.11 13.80
CA ARG A 528 -16.58 9.98 12.77
C ARG A 528 -15.12 9.64 12.50
N LEU A 529 -14.80 9.45 11.22
CA LEU A 529 -13.46 9.20 10.70
C LEU A 529 -13.14 10.30 9.67
N TRP A 530 -11.89 10.72 9.61
CA TRP A 530 -11.42 11.57 8.51
C TRP A 530 -9.98 11.25 8.14
N GLY A 531 -9.70 11.26 6.83
CA GLY A 531 -8.35 11.20 6.28
C GLY A 531 -7.73 12.58 6.25
N GLY A 532 -6.42 12.67 6.41
CA GLY A 532 -5.66 13.88 6.10
C GLY A 532 -5.63 14.17 4.60
N GLY A 533 -5.20 15.34 4.21
CA GLY A 533 -4.93 15.69 2.81
C GLY A 533 -3.59 15.16 2.33
N GLY A 534 -3.30 15.31 1.04
CA GLY A 534 -1.96 15.18 0.49
C GLY A 534 -1.15 16.46 0.68
N GLY A 535 0.18 16.39 0.54
CA GLY A 535 1.09 17.53 0.60
C GLY A 535 0.92 18.49 -0.60
N GLY A 536 1.24 19.76 -0.42
CA GLY A 536 1.24 20.79 -1.46
C GLY A 536 2.57 20.87 -2.21
N PHE A 537 2.56 21.45 -3.41
CA PHE A 537 3.75 21.75 -4.19
C PHE A 537 3.78 23.19 -4.67
N GLY A 538 4.95 23.87 -4.48
CA GLY A 538 5.14 25.27 -4.84
C GLY A 538 4.47 26.23 -3.84
N GLU A 539 4.87 27.49 -3.85
CA GLU A 539 4.43 28.49 -2.89
C GLU A 539 2.91 28.73 -2.91
N PRO A 540 2.20 28.65 -1.77
CA PRO A 540 0.74 28.90 -1.72
C PRO A 540 0.32 30.25 -2.26
N PHE A 541 1.16 31.28 -2.10
CA PHE A 541 0.91 32.62 -2.63
C PHE A 541 0.97 32.70 -4.16
N GLU A 542 1.52 31.70 -4.84
CA GLU A 542 1.52 31.60 -6.31
C GLU A 542 0.25 30.93 -6.86
N ARG A 543 -0.60 30.35 -6.00
CA ARG A 543 -1.84 29.71 -6.44
C ARG A 543 -2.77 30.77 -7.05
N ASP A 544 -3.40 30.44 -8.18
CA ASP A 544 -4.39 31.29 -8.83
C ASP A 544 -5.50 31.68 -7.83
N PRO A 545 -5.74 32.98 -7.59
CA PRO A 545 -6.77 33.43 -6.68
C PRO A 545 -8.17 32.93 -7.01
N GLU A 546 -8.50 32.76 -8.29
CA GLU A 546 -9.81 32.22 -8.71
C GLU A 546 -9.97 30.74 -8.34
N MET A 547 -8.89 29.95 -8.39
CA MET A 547 -8.92 28.57 -7.91
C MET A 547 -9.16 28.51 -6.40
N VAL A 548 -8.53 29.44 -5.62
CA VAL A 548 -8.77 29.51 -4.17
C VAL A 548 -10.22 29.92 -3.88
N ALA A 549 -10.74 30.92 -4.61
CA ALA A 549 -12.13 31.35 -4.45
C ALA A 549 -13.13 30.23 -4.80
N ALA A 550 -12.84 29.42 -5.81
CA ALA A 550 -13.63 28.25 -6.15
C ALA A 550 -13.61 27.18 -5.04
N ASP A 551 -12.45 26.90 -4.44
CA ASP A 551 -12.34 25.99 -3.29
C ASP A 551 -13.12 26.55 -2.07
N VAL A 552 -13.10 27.87 -1.84
CA VAL A 552 -13.91 28.53 -0.78
C VAL A 552 -15.42 28.42 -1.08
N ALA A 553 -15.84 28.68 -2.31
CA ALA A 553 -17.24 28.57 -2.71
C ALA A 553 -17.77 27.14 -2.60
N ALA A 554 -16.89 26.13 -2.81
CA ALA A 554 -17.21 24.73 -2.61
C ALA A 554 -17.22 24.31 -1.12
N GLY A 555 -16.84 25.18 -0.17
CA GLY A 555 -16.73 24.88 1.25
C GLY A 555 -15.57 23.95 1.60
N LEU A 556 -14.55 23.86 0.73
CA LEU A 556 -13.38 23.00 0.90
C LEU A 556 -12.21 23.73 1.55
N VAL A 557 -12.09 25.04 1.34
CA VAL A 557 -11.14 25.93 1.99
C VAL A 557 -11.92 26.99 2.75
N SER A 558 -11.59 27.21 4.02
CA SER A 558 -12.20 28.27 4.81
C SER A 558 -11.75 29.67 4.33
N PRO A 559 -12.59 30.71 4.47
CA PRO A 559 -12.19 32.08 4.15
C PRO A 559 -10.94 32.52 4.91
N GLU A 560 -10.79 32.09 6.14
CA GLU A 560 -9.64 32.35 7.01
C GLU A 560 -8.37 31.76 6.42
N ARG A 561 -8.42 30.47 6.00
CA ARG A 561 -7.29 29.74 5.39
C ARG A 561 -6.93 30.34 4.02
N ALA A 562 -7.94 30.74 3.21
CA ALA A 562 -7.71 31.43 1.95
C ALA A 562 -6.94 32.74 2.17
N ARG A 563 -7.28 33.49 3.20
CA ARG A 563 -6.63 34.77 3.55
C ARG A 563 -5.23 34.58 4.11
N GLU A 564 -5.07 33.73 5.11
CA GLU A 564 -3.83 33.59 5.89
C GLU A 564 -2.75 32.80 5.14
N ILE A 565 -3.15 31.71 4.46
CA ILE A 565 -2.21 30.77 3.84
C ILE A 565 -2.01 31.06 2.34
N TYR A 566 -3.09 31.41 1.63
CA TYR A 566 -3.00 31.67 0.17
C TYR A 566 -2.91 33.16 -0.16
N GLY A 567 -3.10 34.06 0.82
CA GLY A 567 -3.11 35.50 0.60
C GLY A 567 -4.25 35.94 -0.31
N VAL A 568 -5.41 35.29 -0.28
CA VAL A 568 -6.57 35.55 -1.12
C VAL A 568 -7.74 36.01 -0.28
N ALA A 569 -8.23 37.20 -0.56
CA ALA A 569 -9.46 37.74 0.03
C ALA A 569 -10.64 37.36 -0.86
N VAL A 570 -11.63 36.69 -0.30
CA VAL A 570 -12.89 36.33 -0.99
C VAL A 570 -14.02 37.15 -0.36
N ALA A 571 -14.77 37.87 -1.19
CA ALA A 571 -15.94 38.66 -0.78
C ALA A 571 -17.12 38.38 -1.71
N ASN A 572 -18.28 38.09 -1.13
CA ASN A 572 -19.49 37.77 -1.89
C ASN A 572 -19.32 36.61 -2.93
N GLY A 573 -18.45 35.63 -2.61
CA GLY A 573 -18.17 34.47 -3.48
C GLY A 573 -17.20 34.74 -4.63
N ALA A 574 -16.55 35.92 -4.69
CA ALA A 574 -15.58 36.29 -5.72
C ALA A 574 -14.29 36.83 -5.10
N VAL A 575 -13.20 36.83 -5.87
CA VAL A 575 -11.92 37.37 -5.45
C VAL A 575 -12.03 38.89 -5.28
N ASP A 576 -11.69 39.44 -4.10
CA ASP A 576 -11.40 40.84 -3.92
C ASP A 576 -9.95 41.12 -4.39
N ALA A 577 -9.80 41.55 -5.64
CA ALA A 577 -8.50 41.76 -6.25
C ALA A 577 -7.64 42.80 -5.51
N LYS A 578 -8.25 43.86 -4.94
CA LYS A 578 -7.52 44.91 -4.21
C LYS A 578 -7.00 44.40 -2.87
N ALA A 579 -7.86 43.73 -2.11
CA ALA A 579 -7.48 43.13 -0.83
C ALA A 579 -6.46 41.98 -1.04
N THR A 580 -6.65 41.16 -2.05
CA THR A 580 -5.70 40.06 -2.42
C THR A 580 -4.33 40.63 -2.78
N ALA A 581 -4.26 41.68 -3.61
CA ALA A 581 -2.99 42.34 -3.95
C ALA A 581 -2.29 42.94 -2.69
N ALA A 582 -3.06 43.48 -1.75
CA ALA A 582 -2.52 43.97 -0.49
C ALA A 582 -2.00 42.85 0.42
N LEU A 583 -2.67 41.71 0.46
CA LEU A 583 -2.24 40.51 1.22
C LEU A 583 -0.97 39.88 0.65
N ARG A 584 -0.89 39.77 -0.68
CA ARG A 584 0.27 39.18 -1.36
C ARG A 584 1.49 40.09 -1.39
N GLY A 585 1.28 41.42 -1.31
CA GLY A 585 2.35 42.44 -1.21
C GLY A 585 3.39 42.39 -2.33
N PRO A 586 4.48 43.18 -2.26
CA PRO A 586 5.68 42.87 -3.01
C PRO A 586 6.23 41.54 -2.50
N GLN A 587 6.43 40.64 -3.41
CA GLN A 587 6.82 39.23 -3.23
C GLN A 587 7.60 38.99 -1.93
N ARG A 588 7.01 38.31 -0.96
CA ARG A 588 7.75 37.81 0.22
C ARG A 588 8.75 36.81 -0.31
N ASP A 589 10.03 37.17 -0.23
CA ASP A 589 11.09 36.15 -0.31
C ASP A 589 10.95 35.30 0.95
N LEU A 590 10.24 34.19 0.83
CA LEU A 590 10.00 33.24 1.92
C LEU A 590 11.25 32.44 2.25
N GLY A 591 12.42 32.78 1.67
CA GLY A 591 13.73 32.25 2.07
C GLY A 591 13.89 30.75 1.93
N GLY A 592 13.08 30.12 1.13
CA GLY A 592 13.17 28.69 0.86
C GLY A 592 14.14 28.42 -0.28
N ASP A 593 15.07 27.52 -0.06
CA ASP A 593 15.85 26.89 -1.13
C ASP A 593 14.88 26.35 -2.19
N SER A 594 14.78 27.10 -3.28
CA SER A 594 13.72 27.03 -4.26
C SER A 594 13.72 25.76 -5.07
N LEU A 595 13.49 24.61 -4.65
CA LEU A 595 13.17 23.35 -5.34
C LEU A 595 13.60 22.09 -4.57
N GLY A 596 14.27 22.19 -3.41
CA GLY A 596 14.73 21.05 -2.62
C GLY A 596 14.19 20.99 -1.18
N GLY A 597 13.56 22.08 -0.70
CA GLY A 597 13.01 22.14 0.65
C GLY A 597 11.72 21.31 0.79
N PHE A 598 11.69 20.43 1.77
CA PHE A 598 10.50 19.67 2.15
C PHE A 598 9.90 20.28 3.42
N ASP A 599 8.59 20.45 3.45
CA ASP A 599 7.85 20.73 4.69
C ASP A 599 7.26 19.43 5.24
N PHE A 600 7.75 18.99 6.37
CA PHE A 600 7.27 17.78 7.05
C PHE A 600 6.18 18.07 8.10
N GLY A 601 5.76 19.30 8.27
CA GLY A 601 4.90 19.75 9.35
C GLY A 601 5.62 19.83 10.71
N LEU A 602 5.04 20.60 11.62
CA LEU A 602 5.69 20.96 12.90
C LEU A 602 6.06 19.75 13.77
N ALA A 603 5.16 18.77 13.88
CA ALA A 603 5.34 17.64 14.80
C ALA A 603 6.52 16.75 14.39
N ARG A 604 6.69 16.48 13.09
CA ARG A 604 7.81 15.67 12.59
C ARG A 604 9.11 16.48 12.61
N THR A 605 9.08 17.72 12.21
CA THR A 605 10.25 18.63 12.24
C THR A 605 10.82 18.74 13.65
N GLU A 606 9.94 18.92 14.66
CA GLU A 606 10.36 18.97 16.06
C GLU A 606 10.91 17.62 16.55
N TRP A 607 10.27 16.51 16.17
CA TRP A 607 10.78 15.18 16.51
C TRP A 607 12.18 14.93 15.91
N GLU A 608 12.40 15.28 14.65
CA GLU A 608 13.71 15.13 13.99
C GLU A 608 14.76 16.04 14.62
N ARG A 609 14.39 17.28 15.00
CA ARG A 609 15.29 18.21 15.70
C ARG A 609 15.77 17.62 17.04
N VAL A 610 14.91 16.92 17.75
CA VAL A 610 15.22 16.33 19.07
C VAL A 610 15.94 14.98 18.93
N HIS A 611 15.50 14.12 18.03
CA HIS A 611 15.86 12.70 17.98
C HIS A 611 16.66 12.31 16.73
N GLY A 612 16.76 13.14 15.70
CA GLY A 612 17.32 12.76 14.39
C GLY A 612 18.72 12.14 14.48
N LEU A 613 19.64 12.77 15.24
CA LEU A 613 20.96 12.23 15.48
C LEU A 613 20.92 10.88 16.21
N ALA A 614 20.03 10.72 17.18
CA ALA A 614 19.85 9.47 17.90
C ALA A 614 19.31 8.38 16.97
N ALA A 615 18.31 8.68 16.16
CA ALA A 615 17.72 7.75 15.21
C ALA A 615 18.75 7.21 14.21
N GLU A 616 19.62 8.06 13.66
CA GLU A 616 20.68 7.66 12.75
C GLU A 616 21.69 6.72 13.42
N ARG A 617 22.15 7.07 14.62
CA ARG A 617 23.13 6.26 15.36
C ARG A 617 22.57 4.92 15.82
N ILE A 618 21.32 4.91 16.29
CA ILE A 618 20.60 3.70 16.65
C ILE A 618 20.48 2.79 15.42
N ALA A 619 20.03 3.32 14.28
CA ALA A 619 19.89 2.55 13.05
C ALA A 619 21.21 1.93 12.57
N ALA A 620 22.33 2.63 12.74
CA ALA A 620 23.65 2.10 12.41
C ALA A 620 24.14 1.01 13.39
N TRP A 621 23.70 1.06 14.65
CA TRP A 621 24.10 0.13 15.70
C TRP A 621 23.28 -1.17 15.74
N LEU A 622 21.97 -1.09 15.47
CA LEU A 622 21.05 -2.22 15.57
C LEU A 622 21.42 -3.46 14.75
N PRO A 623 21.98 -3.35 13.52
CA PRO A 623 22.39 -4.54 12.75
C PRO A 623 23.41 -5.43 13.44
N GLY A 624 24.23 -4.88 14.35
CA GLY A 624 25.19 -5.64 15.17
C GLY A 624 24.56 -6.48 16.28
N LEU A 625 23.24 -6.34 16.52
CA LEU A 625 22.53 -7.09 17.57
C LEU A 625 21.76 -8.28 16.98
N PRO A 626 21.51 -9.34 17.80
CA PRO A 626 20.59 -10.41 17.42
C PRO A 626 19.20 -9.86 17.07
N VAL A 627 18.58 -10.38 16.02
CA VAL A 627 17.28 -9.93 15.49
C VAL A 627 16.21 -9.82 16.59
N ALA A 628 16.14 -10.83 17.46
CA ALA A 628 15.10 -10.93 18.51
C ALA A 628 15.12 -9.78 19.51
N VAL A 629 16.23 -9.06 19.67
CA VAL A 629 16.36 -7.98 20.66
C VAL A 629 16.40 -6.58 20.04
N ARG A 630 16.51 -6.45 18.73
CA ARG A 630 16.71 -5.14 18.05
C ARG A 630 15.66 -4.11 18.41
N ARG A 631 14.36 -4.45 18.31
CA ARG A 631 13.29 -3.49 18.62
C ARG A 631 13.24 -3.13 20.09
N TYR A 632 13.47 -4.10 20.98
CA TYR A 632 13.60 -3.85 22.42
C TYR A 632 14.77 -2.92 22.72
N ALA A 633 15.93 -3.20 22.14
CA ALA A 633 17.13 -2.39 22.31
C ALA A 633 16.90 -0.93 21.85
N GLN A 634 16.26 -0.75 20.71
CA GLN A 634 15.89 0.57 20.20
C GLN A 634 15.02 1.34 21.20
N ALA A 635 13.94 0.71 21.69
CA ALA A 635 13.04 1.33 22.65
C ALA A 635 13.75 1.68 23.97
N ASP A 636 14.63 0.80 24.47
CA ASP A 636 15.41 1.04 25.69
C ASP A 636 16.39 2.21 25.55
N VAL A 637 17.03 2.35 24.38
CA VAL A 637 17.89 3.53 24.10
C VAL A 637 17.08 4.82 24.13
N TYR A 638 15.92 4.87 23.48
CA TYR A 638 15.05 6.05 23.55
C TYR A 638 14.58 6.35 24.95
N ARG A 639 14.15 5.34 25.72
CA ARG A 639 13.76 5.51 27.13
C ARG A 639 14.89 6.13 27.96
N ARG A 640 16.11 5.65 27.85
CA ARG A 640 17.27 6.20 28.57
C ARG A 640 17.59 7.63 28.16
N LEU A 641 17.49 7.94 26.88
CA LEU A 641 17.66 9.30 26.38
C LEU A 641 16.60 10.24 26.98
N HIS A 642 15.33 9.84 27.03
CA HIS A 642 14.26 10.62 27.66
C HIS A 642 14.51 10.86 29.16
N GLU A 643 15.11 9.91 29.87
CA GLU A 643 15.50 10.07 31.27
C GLU A 643 16.59 11.14 31.48
N THR A 644 17.41 11.42 30.45
CA THR A 644 18.41 12.52 30.52
C THR A 644 17.82 13.92 30.30
N GLY A 645 16.57 14.02 29.80
CA GLY A 645 15.86 15.27 29.57
C GLY A 645 15.17 15.34 28.20
N PRO A 646 14.56 16.46 27.86
CA PRO A 646 13.73 16.58 26.66
C PRO A 646 14.51 16.70 25.33
N GLY A 647 15.85 16.66 25.34
CA GLY A 647 16.70 16.83 24.15
C GLY A 647 16.89 18.30 23.73
N PRO A 648 17.50 18.60 22.59
CA PRO A 648 18.04 17.66 21.60
C PRO A 648 19.20 16.83 22.13
N TYR A 649 19.26 15.55 21.75
CA TYR A 649 20.25 14.60 22.26
C TYR A 649 21.60 14.78 21.57
N LYS A 650 22.65 15.03 22.38
CA LYS A 650 24.03 15.15 21.88
C LYS A 650 24.65 13.78 21.62
N ALA A 651 25.67 13.78 20.79
CA ALA A 651 26.40 12.59 20.38
C ALA A 651 26.88 11.71 21.56
N ASP A 652 27.39 12.35 22.62
CA ASP A 652 27.92 11.66 23.80
C ASP A 652 26.80 10.98 24.60
N ALA A 653 25.64 11.64 24.78
CA ALA A 653 24.49 11.05 25.46
C ALA A 653 23.98 9.81 24.69
N VAL A 654 23.91 9.89 23.37
CA VAL A 654 23.51 8.75 22.54
C VAL A 654 24.53 7.61 22.65
N ALA A 655 25.84 7.90 22.61
CA ALA A 655 26.88 6.89 22.74
C ALA A 655 26.84 6.18 24.11
N VAL A 656 26.59 6.92 25.19
CA VAL A 656 26.41 6.35 26.53
C VAL A 656 25.19 5.42 26.55
N ALA A 657 24.04 5.87 26.08
CA ALA A 657 22.81 5.04 26.06
C ALA A 657 23.01 3.75 25.24
N LEU A 658 23.63 3.81 24.07
CA LEU A 658 23.95 2.63 23.24
C LEU A 658 24.87 1.66 23.98
N THR A 659 25.90 2.17 24.66
CA THR A 659 26.84 1.34 25.42
C THR A 659 26.19 0.64 26.59
N GLU A 660 25.36 1.35 27.37
CA GLU A 660 24.66 0.80 28.51
C GLU A 660 23.62 -0.27 28.10
N VAL A 661 22.86 -0.04 27.05
CA VAL A 661 21.91 -1.04 26.51
C VAL A 661 22.66 -2.25 25.98
N GLY A 662 23.75 -2.06 25.27
CA GLY A 662 24.61 -3.15 24.77
C GLY A 662 25.17 -4.01 25.91
N ALA A 663 25.66 -3.37 26.96
CA ALA A 663 26.16 -4.08 28.17
C ALA A 663 25.05 -4.87 28.89
N ALA A 664 23.87 -4.27 29.04
CA ALA A 664 22.73 -4.95 29.67
C ALA A 664 22.28 -6.19 28.87
N LEU A 665 22.25 -6.11 27.55
CA LEU A 665 21.94 -7.24 26.67
C LEU A 665 23.02 -8.33 26.72
N GLY A 666 24.29 -7.96 26.77
CA GLY A 666 25.41 -8.89 26.92
C GLY A 666 25.38 -9.66 28.25
N ALA A 667 25.04 -9.00 29.34
CA ALA A 667 24.84 -9.63 30.64
C ALA A 667 23.67 -10.61 30.65
N GLN A 668 22.54 -10.27 30.01
CA GLN A 668 21.39 -11.15 29.91
C GLN A 668 21.66 -12.39 29.03
N THR A 669 22.36 -12.23 27.92
CA THR A 669 22.76 -13.35 27.03
C THR A 669 23.67 -14.34 27.76
N SER A 670 24.59 -13.85 28.55
CA SER A 670 25.47 -14.69 29.34
C SER A 670 24.76 -15.49 30.44
N ALA A 671 23.73 -14.88 31.07
CA ALA A 671 22.91 -15.55 32.08
C ALA A 671 22.00 -16.65 31.47
N VAL A 672 21.45 -16.42 30.29
CA VAL A 672 20.61 -17.40 29.56
C VAL A 672 21.44 -18.60 29.10
N VAL A 673 22.67 -18.37 28.60
CA VAL A 673 23.59 -19.45 28.18
C VAL A 673 24.04 -20.30 29.38
N GLN A 674 24.26 -19.69 30.54
CA GLN A 674 24.58 -20.43 31.78
C GLN A 674 23.41 -21.27 32.31
N HIS A 675 22.16 -20.79 32.16
CA HIS A 675 20.97 -21.54 32.60
C HIS A 675 20.60 -22.68 31.64
N ALA A 676 20.91 -22.54 30.35
CA ALA A 676 20.69 -23.62 29.37
C ALA A 676 21.79 -24.70 29.40
N ALA A 677 22.90 -24.44 30.09
CA ALA A 677 24.01 -25.38 30.27
C ALA A 677 23.94 -26.16 31.62
N GLN A 678 22.98 -25.84 32.49
CA GLN A 678 22.61 -26.60 33.69
C GLN A 678 21.34 -27.43 33.46
#